data_a47fb8906ca2fcc061baa4bdd435c77e
#
_entry.id   a47fb8906ca2fcc061baa4bdd435c77e
#
_cell.length_a   1.000
_cell.length_b   1.000
_cell.length_c   1.000
_cell.angle_alpha   90.00
_cell.angle_beta   90.00
_cell.angle_gamma   90.00
#
_symmetry.space_group_name_H-M   'P 1'
#
loop_
_entity.id
_entity.type
_entity.pdbx_description
1 polymer ?
#
loop_
_entity_poly.entity_id
_entity_poly.type
_entity_poly.pdbx_seq_one_letter_code
_entity_poly.pdbx_strand_id
1 'polypeptide(L)'
;LWDWCAVYVGMSAGRANRKRTLPHEDLKPFIPELSPPPGSSAPSTSLSSFDPFPNIANSAYNCPICLQLFREPYSTICGHSFCRECISAHLERCSRCPICSRELDTASGPIVFPNFTAAAIADSIRSKTRMVRSIRSAAEGCGIASEGTSDELVDLAMSLDAGSIDRVMDVLRKRREQIALGDTRRKNVLMSEFIDEMITRREDTIRQAQHELSFLKHDRQTVQTILKDEKVVGSSSHRMVPDAGGLSTFVTSGSDISLRQPSFADDEVEMSKYRARLRQHMNGLEQAYVVKRICYKTGNDARNSVEEAIGACPDGLEEFSRVLQGMSQYGSFRRLASLNYNISDTSPALSIVSSIEFDKDGEYFVVAGVTKKIKVYAFRNVVDNADALHYPLTQLQCNSKISNVSWNPYTKSMLASSDYDGTVQLWDTYMSKSIRRYQEHEKRCWTVQFNNVDPQLMASGSDDAKVKLWSLLSDRSVGSIDAKVNVCCVYFSPTSRHSLVFGSADHCVHLYDLRNTSKAVNVFRGHRKAVSYVKYCNENEVVSASTDSNLRLWDVNTGKCIRTMKGHQNEKNFVGLATDGSHIVCGSENNQLYVYYKGLSDPLMCYDFGRAEAERTPFASLESTSDFVSAVCWKKNTNIIVAANSQGTTHILELV
;
A
#
# COMPACT_ATOMS: atom_id res chain seq x y z
N LEU A 1 -17.02 -18.14 -3.41
CA LEU A 1 -16.31 -16.99 -2.80
C LEU A 1 -15.35 -17.42 -1.69
N TRP A 2 -15.70 -18.44 -0.88
CA TRP A 2 -14.82 -18.94 0.19
C TRP A 2 -13.55 -19.63 -0.32
N ASP A 3 -13.56 -20.20 -1.52
CA ASP A 3 -12.39 -20.83 -2.14
C ASP A 3 -11.32 -19.84 -2.64
N TRP A 4 -11.64 -18.56 -2.74
CA TRP A 4 -10.69 -17.52 -3.16
C TRP A 4 -9.72 -17.09 -2.05
N CYS A 5 -10.16 -17.14 -0.79
CA CYS A 5 -9.36 -16.65 0.35
C CYS A 5 -8.47 -17.71 1.02
N ALA A 6 -8.75 -19.01 0.83
CA ALA A 6 -8.03 -20.08 1.52
C ALA A 6 -6.60 -20.34 1.02
N VAL A 7 -6.19 -19.74 -0.12
CA VAL A 7 -4.88 -20.00 -0.74
C VAL A 7 -3.77 -19.10 -0.21
N TYR A 8 -4.11 -18.03 0.53
CA TYR A 8 -3.08 -17.06 0.96
C TYR A 8 -2.45 -17.32 2.35
N VAL A 9 -2.91 -18.33 3.11
CA VAL A 9 -2.38 -18.63 4.46
C VAL A 9 -2.05 -20.13 4.62
N GLY A 10 -1.57 -20.78 3.60
CA GLY A 10 -1.23 -22.20 3.64
C GLY A 10 0.25 -22.49 3.52
N MET A 11 1.02 -22.28 4.58
CA MET A 11 2.28 -23.01 4.78
C MET A 11 2.14 -23.93 5.97
N SER A 12 2.16 -25.23 5.65
CA SER A 12 2.47 -26.39 6.47
C SER A 12 1.77 -26.59 7.83
N ALA A 13 0.79 -27.48 7.85
CA ALA A 13 0.63 -28.42 8.95
C ALA A 13 -0.15 -29.66 8.46
N GLY A 14 0.48 -30.81 8.55
CA GLY A 14 -0.08 -32.10 8.23
C GLY A 14 -1.18 -32.52 9.22
N ARG A 15 -2.06 -33.34 8.70
CA ARG A 15 -3.10 -34.20 9.30
C ARG A 15 -3.13 -34.32 10.82
N ALA A 16 -4.29 -34.03 11.43
CA ALA A 16 -5.02 -35.02 12.27
C ALA A 16 -6.43 -34.50 12.60
N ASN A 17 -7.39 -35.36 12.35
CA ASN A 17 -8.79 -35.30 12.71
C ASN A 17 -9.01 -35.22 14.24
N ARG A 18 -9.91 -34.34 14.72
CA ARG A 18 -11.03 -34.73 15.61
C ARG A 18 -11.88 -33.50 15.97
N LYS A 19 -13.19 -33.69 15.78
CA LYS A 19 -14.27 -32.80 16.21
C LYS A 19 -14.29 -32.65 17.73
N ARG A 20 -14.49 -31.43 18.22
CA ARG A 20 -15.29 -31.14 19.44
C ARG A 20 -15.74 -29.68 19.41
N THR A 21 -17.02 -29.50 19.46
CA THR A 21 -17.80 -28.28 19.70
C THR A 21 -17.68 -27.82 21.14
N LEU A 22 -17.57 -26.51 21.39
CA LEU A 22 -18.09 -25.76 22.54
C LEU A 22 -17.87 -24.25 22.36
N PRO A 23 -18.51 -23.34 23.14
CA PRO A 23 -19.36 -22.30 22.59
C PRO A 23 -18.75 -20.85 22.66
N HIS A 24 -19.44 -19.95 22.01
CA HIS A 24 -19.24 -18.50 22.01
C HIS A 24 -19.09 -17.86 23.40
N GLU A 25 -18.09 -17.01 23.57
CA GLU A 25 -18.14 -15.86 24.47
C GLU A 25 -17.48 -14.64 23.79
N ASP A 26 -18.23 -13.54 23.85
CA ASP A 26 -17.91 -12.23 23.28
C ASP A 26 -16.72 -11.58 23.96
N LEU A 27 -15.74 -11.11 23.21
CA LEU A 27 -14.73 -10.17 23.69
C LEU A 27 -14.72 -8.92 22.82
N LYS A 28 -15.29 -7.84 23.35
CA LYS A 28 -15.17 -6.47 22.85
C LYS A 28 -13.76 -5.93 23.12
N PRO A 29 -13.21 -5.08 22.25
CA PRO A 29 -11.93 -4.42 22.48
C PRO A 29 -12.08 -3.26 23.47
N PHE A 30 -11.18 -3.21 24.43
CA PHE A 30 -11.09 -2.18 25.46
C PHE A 30 -10.23 -1.01 24.94
N ILE A 31 -10.84 0.17 24.87
CA ILE A 31 -10.16 1.47 24.68
C ILE A 31 -10.19 2.17 26.03
N PRO A 32 -9.08 2.64 26.60
CA PRO A 32 -9.13 3.42 27.83
C PRO A 32 -9.37 4.90 27.51
N GLU A 33 -10.51 5.41 27.94
CA GLU A 33 -10.80 6.84 28.04
C GLU A 33 -10.12 7.46 29.26
N LEU A 34 -9.52 8.62 29.08
CA LEU A 34 -9.01 9.50 30.13
C LEU A 34 -10.16 10.32 30.71
N SER A 35 -10.39 10.22 32.01
CA SER A 35 -11.29 11.12 32.76
C SER A 35 -10.51 11.93 33.82
N PRO A 36 -10.92 13.18 34.10
CA PRO A 36 -10.20 14.10 34.97
C PRO A 36 -10.53 13.89 36.47
N PRO A 37 -9.76 14.47 37.41
CA PRO A 37 -9.85 14.18 38.81
C PRO A 37 -10.92 15.02 39.56
N PRO A 38 -11.54 14.49 40.60
CA PRO A 38 -12.25 15.30 41.60
C PRO A 38 -11.44 15.48 42.89
N GLY A 39 -11.69 16.61 43.51
CA GLY A 39 -10.96 17.13 44.65
C GLY A 39 -11.22 16.49 46.00
N SER A 40 -10.31 16.82 46.87
CA SER A 40 -10.28 16.92 48.33
C SER A 40 -11.32 16.21 49.20
N SER A 41 -10.83 15.32 50.04
CA SER A 41 -11.10 15.35 51.51
C SER A 41 -10.27 14.26 52.22
N ALA A 42 -9.49 14.64 53.19
CA ALA A 42 -8.89 13.72 54.18
C ALA A 42 -9.94 13.28 55.19
N PRO A 43 -9.80 12.11 55.84
CA PRO A 43 -9.08 12.10 57.12
C PRO A 43 -8.28 10.80 57.46
N SER A 44 -7.24 11.03 58.25
CA SER A 44 -6.73 10.30 59.42
C SER A 44 -6.47 8.78 59.39
N THR A 45 -5.19 8.49 59.68
CA THR A 45 -4.63 7.44 60.56
C THR A 45 -4.78 5.98 60.21
N SER A 46 -3.66 5.40 59.77
CA SER A 46 -3.00 4.29 60.45
C SER A 46 -1.62 4.04 59.84
N LEU A 47 -0.59 4.10 60.68
CA LEU A 47 0.78 3.68 60.42
C LEU A 47 0.81 2.18 60.15
N SER A 48 1.10 1.77 58.91
CA SER A 48 1.65 0.45 58.64
C SER A 48 2.45 0.47 57.35
N SER A 49 3.76 0.21 57.50
CA SER A 49 4.73 -0.24 56.49
C SER A 49 4.86 0.62 55.23
N PHE A 50 5.70 1.65 55.33
CA PHE A 50 6.35 2.22 54.15
C PHE A 50 7.39 1.21 53.64
N ASP A 51 7.07 0.48 52.57
CA ASP A 51 8.06 -0.18 51.75
C ASP A 51 8.65 0.87 50.80
N PRO A 52 9.93 1.25 50.91
CA PRO A 52 10.52 2.30 50.07
C PRO A 52 10.92 1.86 48.67
N PHE A 53 10.49 0.68 48.22
CA PHE A 53 10.71 0.21 46.85
C PHE A 53 9.39 -0.17 46.21
N PRO A 54 9.03 0.47 45.08
CA PRO A 54 7.93 -0.03 44.28
C PRO A 54 8.28 -1.45 43.82
N ASN A 55 7.35 -2.39 44.03
CA ASN A 55 7.36 -3.77 43.63
C ASN A 55 8.36 -4.08 42.52
N ILE A 56 9.48 -4.73 42.85
CA ILE A 56 10.35 -5.41 41.90
C ILE A 56 9.66 -6.74 41.52
N ALA A 57 8.45 -6.65 41.02
CA ALA A 57 7.75 -7.68 40.26
C ALA A 57 7.94 -7.41 38.78
N ASN A 58 9.13 -6.99 38.35
CA ASN A 58 9.46 -6.98 36.93
C ASN A 58 9.83 -8.42 36.55
N SER A 59 8.84 -9.15 36.01
CA SER A 59 8.97 -10.52 35.50
C SER A 59 10.10 -10.70 34.49
N ALA A 60 10.69 -9.61 33.98
CA ALA A 60 11.75 -9.59 32.99
C ALA A 60 13.10 -10.19 33.46
N TYR A 61 13.35 -10.24 34.79
CA TYR A 61 14.63 -10.75 35.33
C TYR A 61 14.47 -12.06 36.10
N ASN A 62 13.29 -12.66 36.06
CA ASN A 62 13.00 -13.94 36.70
C ASN A 62 12.99 -15.05 35.65
N CYS A 63 13.46 -16.22 36.01
CA CYS A 63 13.38 -17.41 35.17
C CYS A 63 11.93 -17.84 35.05
N PRO A 64 11.38 -17.98 33.79
CA PRO A 64 10.00 -18.39 33.58
C PRO A 64 9.66 -19.80 34.05
N ILE A 65 10.68 -20.64 34.29
CA ILE A 65 10.49 -22.02 34.75
C ILE A 65 10.39 -22.08 36.29
N CYS A 66 11.36 -21.51 37.02
CA CYS A 66 11.36 -21.55 38.48
C CYS A 66 10.78 -20.29 39.14
N LEU A 67 10.43 -19.27 38.39
CA LEU A 67 9.87 -17.98 38.82
C LEU A 67 10.77 -17.18 39.76
N GLN A 68 12.05 -17.56 39.91
CA GLN A 68 13.04 -16.91 40.71
C GLN A 68 14.00 -16.07 39.87
N LEU A 69 14.69 -15.11 40.51
CA LEU A 69 15.75 -14.33 39.88
C LEU A 69 16.79 -15.27 39.23
N PHE A 70 17.20 -14.98 38.02
CA PHE A 70 18.09 -15.83 37.24
C PHE A 70 19.31 -16.29 38.04
N ARG A 71 19.58 -17.63 37.98
CA ARG A 71 20.83 -18.25 38.42
C ARG A 71 21.53 -18.79 37.18
N GLU A 72 22.75 -18.32 36.90
CA GLU A 72 23.46 -18.66 35.68
C GLU A 72 22.56 -18.63 34.44
N PRO A 73 22.13 -17.43 33.97
CA PRO A 73 21.17 -17.34 32.87
C PRO A 73 21.78 -17.78 31.55
N TYR A 74 21.01 -18.58 30.83
CA TYR A 74 21.28 -19.04 29.47
C TYR A 74 20.14 -18.64 28.56
N SER A 75 20.46 -18.20 27.35
CA SER A 75 19.48 -17.89 26.31
C SER A 75 19.45 -18.97 25.26
N THR A 76 18.27 -19.31 24.78
CA THR A 76 18.05 -20.16 23.64
C THR A 76 18.22 -19.39 22.34
N ILE A 77 18.38 -20.08 21.21
CA ILE A 77 18.46 -19.48 19.87
C ILE A 77 17.25 -18.65 19.47
N CYS A 78 16.11 -18.79 20.13
CA CYS A 78 14.92 -17.95 19.95
C CYS A 78 14.92 -16.70 20.85
N GLY A 79 15.99 -16.45 21.64
CA GLY A 79 16.19 -15.25 22.45
C GLY A 79 15.61 -15.30 23.86
N HIS A 80 14.93 -16.35 24.27
CA HIS A 80 14.37 -16.46 25.63
C HIS A 80 15.42 -16.96 26.62
N SER A 81 15.43 -16.39 27.84
CA SER A 81 16.43 -16.66 28.89
C SER A 81 15.82 -17.44 30.05
N PHE A 82 16.61 -18.35 30.62
CA PHE A 82 16.25 -19.25 31.70
C PHE A 82 17.47 -19.48 32.60
N CYS A 83 17.29 -20.01 33.82
CA CYS A 83 18.42 -20.54 34.59
C CYS A 83 19.02 -21.75 33.85
N ARG A 84 20.31 -21.93 33.92
CA ARG A 84 21.04 -23.06 33.30
C ARG A 84 20.40 -24.40 33.66
N GLU A 85 20.26 -24.69 34.94
CA GLU A 85 19.67 -25.93 35.43
C GLU A 85 18.24 -26.14 34.95
N CYS A 86 17.43 -25.06 34.92
CA CYS A 86 16.03 -25.14 34.54
C CYS A 86 15.87 -25.47 33.04
N ILE A 87 16.65 -24.84 32.17
CA ILE A 87 16.57 -25.10 30.73
C ILE A 87 17.18 -26.44 30.37
N SER A 88 18.27 -26.85 31.03
CA SER A 88 18.86 -28.17 30.80
C SER A 88 17.90 -29.30 31.15
N ALA A 89 17.28 -29.26 32.33
CA ALA A 89 16.27 -30.24 32.74
C ALA A 89 15.02 -30.25 31.85
N HIS A 90 14.65 -29.11 31.27
CA HIS A 90 13.54 -29.03 30.32
C HIS A 90 13.92 -29.67 28.98
N LEU A 91 15.11 -29.40 28.45
CA LEU A 91 15.60 -29.89 27.15
C LEU A 91 15.84 -31.41 27.16
N GLU A 92 16.09 -32.01 28.30
CA GLU A 92 16.15 -33.48 28.45
C GLU A 92 14.77 -34.17 28.18
N ARG A 93 13.67 -33.43 28.36
CA ARG A 93 12.31 -33.94 28.22
C ARG A 93 11.59 -33.44 26.97
N CYS A 94 11.94 -32.27 26.48
CA CYS A 94 11.26 -31.60 25.36
C CYS A 94 12.21 -30.69 24.62
N SER A 95 12.39 -30.92 23.30
CA SER A 95 13.27 -30.14 22.43
C SER A 95 12.68 -28.79 21.99
N ARG A 96 11.74 -28.25 22.74
CA ARG A 96 11.07 -26.97 22.40
C ARG A 96 11.25 -25.91 23.47
N CYS A 97 11.30 -24.64 23.05
CA CYS A 97 11.38 -23.51 23.98
C CYS A 97 10.13 -23.43 24.88
N PRO A 98 10.29 -23.34 26.22
CA PRO A 98 9.15 -23.26 27.17
C PRO A 98 8.24 -22.05 26.98
N ILE A 99 8.72 -20.95 26.36
CA ILE A 99 7.94 -19.71 26.17
C ILE A 99 7.26 -19.67 24.82
N CYS A 100 8.00 -19.89 23.72
CA CYS A 100 7.46 -19.72 22.36
C CYS A 100 7.23 -21.03 21.62
N SER A 101 7.47 -22.18 22.24
CA SER A 101 7.31 -23.54 21.68
C SER A 101 8.07 -23.79 20.38
N ARG A 102 9.03 -22.91 20.03
CA ARG A 102 9.88 -23.08 18.87
C ARG A 102 10.77 -24.31 19.06
N GLU A 103 10.86 -25.15 18.05
CA GLU A 103 11.74 -26.32 18.03
C GLU A 103 13.19 -25.88 18.05
N LEU A 104 13.97 -26.47 18.93
CA LEU A 104 15.38 -26.18 19.16
C LEU A 104 16.17 -27.39 18.63
N ASP A 105 16.59 -27.31 17.36
CA ASP A 105 17.26 -28.41 16.67
C ASP A 105 18.72 -28.52 17.11
N THR A 106 19.13 -29.74 17.50
CA THR A 106 20.49 -30.07 17.92
C THR A 106 21.46 -30.24 16.76
N ALA A 107 20.97 -30.34 15.51
CA ALA A 107 21.79 -30.61 14.35
C ALA A 107 22.69 -29.44 13.90
N SER A 108 22.40 -28.21 14.35
CA SER A 108 23.07 -26.98 13.88
C SER A 108 24.02 -26.32 14.90
N GLY A 109 24.33 -26.95 16.06
CA GLY A 109 25.24 -26.39 17.06
C GLY A 109 24.65 -26.26 18.46
N PRO A 110 25.29 -25.52 19.40
CA PRO A 110 24.80 -25.38 20.77
C PRO A 110 23.46 -24.65 20.79
N ILE A 111 22.47 -25.25 21.46
CA ILE A 111 21.09 -24.79 21.53
C ILE A 111 20.90 -23.64 22.53
N VAL A 112 21.78 -23.55 23.52
CA VAL A 112 21.73 -22.56 24.60
C VAL A 112 23.10 -21.92 24.79
N PHE A 113 23.08 -20.60 25.06
CA PHE A 113 24.29 -19.78 25.22
C PHE A 113 24.25 -19.02 26.53
N PRO A 114 25.37 -18.83 27.24
CA PRO A 114 25.41 -18.05 28.47
C PRO A 114 25.00 -16.59 28.18
N ASN A 115 24.10 -16.05 29.01
CA ASN A 115 23.67 -14.66 28.93
C ASN A 115 24.37 -13.82 30.02
N PHE A 116 25.54 -13.30 29.69
CA PHE A 116 26.36 -12.50 30.60
C PHE A 116 25.68 -11.20 31.04
N THR A 117 24.88 -10.58 30.19
CA THR A 117 24.14 -9.35 30.52
C THR A 117 23.09 -9.62 31.60
N ALA A 118 22.28 -10.67 31.41
CA ALA A 118 21.32 -11.08 32.43
C ALA A 118 21.98 -11.55 33.73
N ALA A 119 23.15 -12.17 33.67
CA ALA A 119 23.95 -12.55 34.84
C ALA A 119 24.40 -11.31 35.62
N ALA A 120 25.01 -10.34 34.96
CA ALA A 120 25.47 -9.10 35.62
C ALA A 120 24.33 -8.33 36.30
N ILE A 121 23.18 -8.26 35.66
CA ILE A 121 21.98 -7.62 36.22
C ILE A 121 21.46 -8.41 37.44
N ALA A 122 21.36 -9.73 37.34
CA ALA A 122 20.91 -10.58 38.43
C ALA A 122 21.84 -10.48 39.64
N ASP A 123 23.17 -10.42 39.43
CA ASP A 123 24.14 -10.25 40.49
C ASP A 123 24.08 -8.86 41.13
N SER A 124 23.86 -7.82 40.35
CA SER A 124 23.62 -6.46 40.88
C SER A 124 22.35 -6.38 41.73
N ILE A 125 21.27 -7.08 41.33
CA ILE A 125 20.05 -7.15 42.14
C ILE A 125 20.28 -7.94 43.45
N ARG A 126 21.01 -9.07 43.36
CA ARG A 126 21.33 -9.88 44.56
C ARG A 126 22.19 -9.11 45.57
N SER A 127 23.20 -8.39 45.11
CA SER A 127 24.06 -7.59 45.96
C SER A 127 23.28 -6.47 46.66
N LYS A 128 22.43 -5.77 45.92
CA LYS A 128 21.54 -4.73 46.52
C LYS A 128 20.54 -5.32 47.51
N THR A 129 19.93 -6.46 47.18
CA THR A 129 18.99 -7.14 48.11
C THR A 129 19.68 -7.65 49.37
N ARG A 130 20.92 -8.16 49.24
CA ARG A 130 21.74 -8.59 50.38
C ARG A 130 22.08 -7.39 51.30
N MET A 131 22.49 -6.27 50.69
CA MET A 131 22.80 -5.03 51.41
C MET A 131 21.58 -4.47 52.17
N VAL A 132 20.39 -4.45 51.54
CA VAL A 132 19.15 -4.01 52.23
C VAL A 132 18.75 -4.95 53.35
N ARG A 133 18.93 -6.27 53.18
CA ARG A 133 18.66 -7.23 54.29
C ARG A 133 19.63 -7.07 55.45
N SER A 134 20.92 -6.84 55.19
CA SER A 134 21.90 -6.59 56.21
C SER A 134 21.59 -5.32 57.03
N ILE A 135 21.21 -4.24 56.33
CA ILE A 135 20.78 -2.98 56.97
C ILE A 135 19.50 -3.21 57.80
N ARG A 136 18.53 -3.97 57.32
CA ARG A 136 17.27 -4.25 58.01
C ARG A 136 17.50 -5.15 59.25
N SER A 137 18.31 -6.19 59.15
CA SER A 137 18.62 -7.07 60.28
C SER A 137 19.45 -6.36 61.34
N ALA A 138 20.33 -5.43 60.96
CA ALA A 138 21.05 -4.58 61.90
C ALA A 138 20.12 -3.58 62.61
N ALA A 139 19.10 -3.06 61.92
CA ALA A 139 18.10 -2.16 62.53
C ALA A 139 17.09 -2.87 63.46
N GLU A 140 16.83 -4.15 63.23
CA GLU A 140 15.84 -4.95 63.97
C GLU A 140 16.47 -5.72 65.15
N GLY A 141 17.80 -5.55 65.44
CA GLY A 141 18.47 -6.14 66.59
C GLY A 141 18.56 -7.67 66.57
N CYS A 142 18.39 -8.30 65.46
CA CYS A 142 18.43 -9.75 65.30
C CYS A 142 19.82 -10.18 64.81
N GLY A 143 20.71 -10.64 65.72
CA GLY A 143 22.06 -11.09 65.37
C GLY A 143 22.08 -12.39 64.56
N ILE A 144 22.27 -12.28 63.28
CA ILE A 144 22.76 -13.38 62.42
C ILE A 144 23.82 -12.78 61.48
N ALA A 145 25.07 -13.07 61.78
CA ALA A 145 26.24 -12.72 60.98
C ALA A 145 26.26 -13.53 59.70
N SER A 146 26.46 -12.84 58.54
CA SER A 146 26.90 -13.50 57.31
C SER A 146 27.97 -12.67 56.61
N GLU A 147 29.01 -13.33 56.31
CA GLU A 147 30.35 -12.94 55.90
C GLU A 147 30.46 -11.86 54.81
N GLY A 148 31.38 -10.92 55.05
CA GLY A 148 32.05 -10.09 54.04
C GLY A 148 31.50 -8.67 53.86
N THR A 149 32.21 -7.67 54.39
CA THR A 149 32.11 -6.19 54.17
C THR A 149 30.95 -5.43 54.83
N SER A 150 29.88 -6.09 55.29
CA SER A 150 28.82 -5.44 56.07
C SER A 150 29.15 -5.39 57.57
N ASP A 151 29.99 -6.28 58.05
CA ASP A 151 30.28 -6.44 59.45
C ASP A 151 31.08 -5.27 60.05
N GLU A 152 32.02 -4.72 59.25
CA GLU A 152 32.80 -3.54 59.68
C GLU A 152 31.91 -2.29 59.84
N LEU A 153 30.87 -2.13 59.01
CA LEU A 153 29.93 -1.00 59.13
C LEU A 153 28.94 -1.20 60.25
N VAL A 154 28.54 -2.43 60.55
CA VAL A 154 27.66 -2.75 61.67
C VAL A 154 28.43 -2.64 62.97
N ASP A 155 29.65 -3.17 63.05
CA ASP A 155 30.52 -3.05 64.27
C ASP A 155 30.90 -1.60 64.53
N LEU A 156 31.16 -0.80 63.48
CA LEU A 156 31.40 0.63 63.64
C LEU A 156 30.15 1.34 64.13
N ALA A 157 28.95 1.01 63.58
CA ALA A 157 27.70 1.61 64.08
C ALA A 157 27.34 1.23 65.49
N MET A 158 27.67 0.01 65.96
CA MET A 158 27.45 -0.46 67.35
C MET A 158 28.45 0.08 68.29
N SER A 159 29.63 0.55 67.87
CA SER A 159 30.67 1.17 68.67
C SER A 159 30.50 2.68 68.85
N LEU A 160 29.55 3.32 68.18
CA LEU A 160 29.33 4.76 68.25
C LEU A 160 28.43 5.16 69.41
N ASP A 161 28.80 6.21 70.12
CA ASP A 161 27.95 6.89 71.10
C ASP A 161 26.82 7.69 70.40
N ALA A 162 25.77 8.02 71.15
CA ALA A 162 24.58 8.72 70.60
C ALA A 162 24.94 10.01 69.86
N GLY A 163 25.91 10.79 70.35
CA GLY A 163 26.34 12.02 69.66
C GLY A 163 27.13 11.78 68.36
N SER A 164 27.77 10.62 68.25
CA SER A 164 28.45 10.21 67.00
C SER A 164 27.46 9.68 65.98
N ILE A 165 26.41 8.99 66.41
CA ILE A 165 25.31 8.55 65.53
C ILE A 165 24.60 9.75 64.89
N ASP A 166 24.30 10.79 65.72
CA ASP A 166 23.66 12.01 65.19
C ASP A 166 24.53 12.71 64.16
N ARG A 167 25.85 12.77 64.33
CA ARG A 167 26.80 13.32 63.36
C ARG A 167 26.85 12.53 62.10
N VAL A 168 26.84 11.20 62.13
CA VAL A 168 26.79 10.34 60.97
C VAL A 168 25.46 10.51 60.19
N MET A 169 24.36 10.58 60.93
CA MET A 169 23.03 10.83 60.32
C MET A 169 22.99 12.20 59.65
N ASP A 170 23.56 13.22 60.18
CA ASP A 170 23.63 14.55 59.56
C ASP A 170 24.51 14.54 58.28
N VAL A 171 25.64 13.83 58.31
CA VAL A 171 26.47 13.65 57.10
C VAL A 171 25.72 12.90 56.03
N LEU A 172 25.03 11.81 56.36
CA LEU A 172 24.21 11.03 55.43
C LEU A 172 23.03 11.85 54.88
N ARG A 173 22.37 12.67 55.71
CA ARG A 173 21.30 13.57 55.27
C ARG A 173 21.83 14.61 54.27
N LYS A 174 22.95 15.28 54.57
CA LYS A 174 23.61 16.22 53.67
C LYS A 174 24.03 15.55 52.35
N ARG A 175 24.54 14.31 52.43
CA ARG A 175 24.91 13.55 51.23
C ARG A 175 23.70 13.19 50.36
N ARG A 176 22.59 12.79 50.96
CA ARG A 176 21.31 12.55 50.29
C ARG A 176 20.79 13.81 49.60
N GLU A 177 20.86 14.94 50.25
CA GLU A 177 20.47 16.24 49.66
C GLU A 177 21.37 16.62 48.47
N GLN A 178 22.69 16.40 48.58
CA GLN A 178 23.61 16.63 47.46
C GLN A 178 23.31 15.73 46.25
N ILE A 179 22.97 14.46 46.47
CA ILE A 179 22.59 13.53 45.41
C ILE A 179 21.28 13.99 44.76
N ALA A 180 20.26 14.34 45.53
CA ALA A 180 18.98 14.84 45.06
C ALA A 180 19.11 16.14 44.26
N LEU A 181 19.97 17.08 44.71
CA LEU A 181 20.32 18.30 43.98
C LEU A 181 21.03 17.99 42.65
N GLY A 182 21.94 17.00 42.65
CA GLY A 182 22.63 16.55 41.43
C GLY A 182 21.69 15.96 40.38
N ASP A 183 20.75 15.14 40.80
CA ASP A 183 19.75 14.54 39.93
C ASP A 183 18.76 15.57 39.40
N THR A 184 18.34 16.53 40.23
CA THR A 184 17.49 17.66 39.78
C THR A 184 18.22 18.53 38.76
N ARG A 185 19.50 18.81 38.98
CA ARG A 185 20.32 19.59 38.04
C ARG A 185 20.46 18.87 36.69
N ARG A 186 20.76 17.55 36.69
CA ARG A 186 20.82 16.74 35.45
C ARG A 186 19.49 16.78 34.69
N LYS A 187 18.38 16.59 35.39
CA LYS A 187 17.05 16.65 34.80
C LYS A 187 16.79 18.02 34.17
N ASN A 188 17.14 19.10 34.83
CA ASN A 188 16.93 20.45 34.30
C ASN A 188 17.84 20.75 33.11
N VAL A 189 19.09 20.27 33.10
CA VAL A 189 20.00 20.40 31.94
C VAL A 189 19.45 19.66 30.72
N LEU A 190 19.03 18.39 30.90
CA LEU A 190 18.45 17.62 29.80
C LEU A 190 17.14 18.24 29.28
N MET A 191 16.34 18.83 30.17
CA MET A 191 15.13 19.54 29.76
C MET A 191 15.45 20.81 28.97
N SER A 192 16.48 21.58 29.37
CA SER A 192 16.95 22.75 28.62
C SER A 192 17.42 22.34 27.21
N GLU A 193 18.31 21.34 27.12
CA GLU A 193 18.80 20.83 25.83
C GLU A 193 17.67 20.35 24.92
N PHE A 194 16.66 19.64 25.47
CA PHE A 194 15.51 19.23 24.71
C PHE A 194 14.69 20.42 24.19
N ILE A 195 14.47 21.44 25.04
CA ILE A 195 13.72 22.64 24.65
C ILE A 195 14.49 23.41 23.57
N ASP A 196 15.81 23.58 23.72
CA ASP A 196 16.65 24.25 22.74
C ASP A 196 16.64 23.55 21.39
N GLU A 197 16.73 22.21 21.39
CA GLU A 197 16.59 21.40 20.16
C GLU A 197 15.20 21.56 19.53
N MET A 198 14.13 21.60 20.34
CA MET A 198 12.76 21.82 19.85
C MET A 198 12.59 23.23 19.27
N ILE A 199 13.20 24.24 19.87
CA ILE A 199 13.20 25.62 19.33
C ILE A 199 13.87 25.63 17.97
N THR A 200 15.09 25.09 17.89
CA THR A 200 15.87 25.04 16.63
C THR A 200 15.07 24.37 15.51
N ARG A 201 14.44 23.22 15.78
CA ARG A 201 13.59 22.52 14.80
C ARG A 201 12.40 23.36 14.35
N ARG A 202 11.80 24.13 15.26
CA ARG A 202 10.66 25.01 14.91
C ARG A 202 11.12 26.23 14.11
N GLU A 203 12.26 26.80 14.44
CA GLU A 203 12.85 27.90 13.68
C GLU A 203 13.20 27.48 12.26
N ASP A 204 13.77 26.27 12.09
CA ASP A 204 14.03 25.71 10.76
C ASP A 204 12.75 25.52 9.96
N THR A 205 11.69 25.00 10.59
CA THR A 205 10.37 24.86 9.96
C THR A 205 9.79 26.21 9.54
N ILE A 206 9.92 27.24 10.37
CA ILE A 206 9.47 28.60 10.06
C ILE A 206 10.28 29.20 8.90
N ARG A 207 11.61 29.02 8.91
CA ARG A 207 12.50 29.49 7.82
C ARG A 207 12.14 28.83 6.50
N GLN A 208 11.91 27.52 6.50
CA GLN A 208 11.46 26.79 5.31
C GLN A 208 10.11 27.34 4.80
N ALA A 209 9.11 27.49 5.68
CA ALA A 209 7.79 28.01 5.30
C ALA A 209 7.85 29.46 4.76
N GLN A 210 8.72 30.31 5.31
CA GLN A 210 8.94 31.65 4.81
C GLN A 210 9.56 31.65 3.40
N HIS A 211 10.48 30.73 3.14
CA HIS A 211 11.09 30.55 1.85
C HIS A 211 10.06 30.05 0.80
N GLU A 212 9.27 29.06 1.14
CA GLU A 212 8.17 28.57 0.29
C GLU A 212 7.17 29.70 -0.03
N LEU A 213 6.82 30.51 0.96
CA LEU A 213 5.94 31.67 0.77
C LEU A 213 6.54 32.72 -0.20
N SER A 214 7.86 32.90 -0.20
CA SER A 214 8.53 33.82 -1.13
C SER A 214 8.37 33.36 -2.58
N PHE A 215 8.51 32.06 -2.86
CA PHE A 215 8.26 31.49 -4.19
C PHE A 215 6.81 31.65 -4.63
N LEU A 216 5.87 31.32 -3.74
CA LEU A 216 4.43 31.48 -4.03
C LEU A 216 4.07 32.93 -4.40
N LYS A 217 4.66 33.92 -3.73
CA LYS A 217 4.46 35.33 -4.05
C LYS A 217 5.04 35.70 -5.41
N HIS A 218 6.22 35.22 -5.73
CA HIS A 218 6.87 35.43 -7.02
C HIS A 218 6.07 34.80 -8.16
N ASP A 219 5.68 33.53 -8.01
CA ASP A 219 4.92 32.80 -9.02
C ASP A 219 3.54 33.42 -9.25
N ARG A 220 2.90 33.91 -8.17
CA ARG A 220 1.65 34.68 -8.29
C ARG A 220 1.83 35.93 -9.16
N GLN A 221 2.92 36.66 -9.01
CA GLN A 221 3.22 37.84 -9.84
C GLN A 221 3.41 37.44 -11.30
N THR A 222 4.16 36.37 -11.56
CA THR A 222 4.40 35.85 -12.91
C THR A 222 3.08 35.46 -13.59
N VAL A 223 2.22 34.68 -12.92
CA VAL A 223 0.91 34.27 -13.47
C VAL A 223 0.00 35.50 -13.69
N GLN A 224 0.02 36.48 -12.78
CA GLN A 224 -0.75 37.73 -12.96
C GLN A 224 -0.28 38.55 -14.16
N THR A 225 1.01 38.51 -14.49
CA THR A 225 1.56 39.16 -15.68
C THR A 225 1.07 38.48 -16.95
N ILE A 226 1.16 37.16 -17.01
CA ILE A 226 0.66 36.34 -18.13
C ILE A 226 -0.83 36.63 -18.38
N LEU A 227 -1.67 36.61 -17.34
CA LEU A 227 -3.10 36.91 -17.45
C LEU A 227 -3.41 38.33 -17.93
N LYS A 228 -2.54 39.31 -17.66
CA LYS A 228 -2.69 40.68 -18.19
C LYS A 228 -2.34 40.73 -19.66
N ASP A 229 -1.25 40.08 -20.05
CA ASP A 229 -0.80 40.04 -21.43
C ASP A 229 -1.81 39.34 -22.35
N GLU A 230 -2.41 38.23 -21.90
CA GLU A 230 -3.48 37.53 -22.61
C GLU A 230 -4.72 38.43 -22.83
N LYS A 231 -5.12 39.23 -21.83
CA LYS A 231 -6.23 40.18 -21.96
C LYS A 231 -5.94 41.28 -22.98
N VAL A 232 -4.67 41.70 -23.11
CA VAL A 232 -4.25 42.72 -24.08
C VAL A 232 -4.28 42.15 -25.49
N VAL A 233 -3.81 40.91 -25.69
CA VAL A 233 -3.84 40.23 -27.00
C VAL A 233 -5.29 39.94 -27.44
N GLY A 234 -6.15 39.45 -26.55
CA GLY A 234 -7.57 39.21 -26.83
C GLY A 234 -8.37 40.45 -27.19
N SER A 235 -7.99 41.63 -26.67
CA SER A 235 -8.61 42.92 -27.03
C SER A 235 -8.12 43.50 -28.35
N SER A 236 -6.97 43.05 -28.86
CA SER A 236 -6.37 43.55 -30.11
C SER A 236 -6.89 42.82 -31.37
N SER A 237 -7.47 41.62 -31.23
CA SER A 237 -8.00 40.82 -32.36
C SER A 237 -9.39 41.24 -32.83
N HIS A 238 -10.04 42.22 -32.19
CA HIS A 238 -11.33 42.75 -32.62
C HIS A 238 -11.26 44.01 -33.48
N ARG A 239 -10.10 44.35 -34.04
CA ARG A 239 -10.01 45.46 -34.97
C ARG A 239 -9.48 45.05 -36.33
N MET A 240 -10.31 45.32 -37.35
CA MET A 240 -10.08 45.35 -38.78
C MET A 240 -10.23 44.05 -39.55
N VAL A 241 -11.43 43.85 -40.05
CA VAL A 241 -11.68 43.27 -41.38
C VAL A 241 -11.89 44.45 -42.34
N PRO A 242 -11.09 44.65 -43.36
CA PRO A 242 -11.47 45.55 -44.47
C PRO A 242 -12.41 44.84 -45.40
N ASP A 243 -13.48 45.49 -45.68
CA ASP A 243 -14.46 45.20 -46.70
C ASP A 243 -13.82 45.08 -48.10
N ALA A 244 -13.90 43.95 -48.78
CA ALA A 244 -13.68 43.88 -50.20
C ALA A 244 -14.57 42.79 -50.78
N GLY A 245 -15.46 43.23 -51.62
CA GLY A 245 -16.56 42.53 -52.20
C GLY A 245 -16.25 41.39 -53.16
N GLY A 246 -17.28 40.62 -53.43
CA GLY A 246 -17.53 40.08 -54.76
C GLY A 246 -17.54 38.56 -54.89
N LEU A 247 -18.72 38.05 -55.15
CA LEU A 247 -19.14 36.99 -56.05
C LEU A 247 -19.10 35.50 -55.65
N SER A 248 -20.34 35.01 -55.66
CA SER A 248 -20.82 33.78 -56.38
C SER A 248 -20.91 32.46 -55.62
N THR A 249 -22.13 32.20 -55.21
CA THR A 249 -22.91 30.92 -55.31
C THR A 249 -22.15 29.61 -55.51
N PHE A 250 -22.27 28.70 -54.53
CA PHE A 250 -22.70 27.33 -54.79
C PHE A 250 -23.46 26.78 -53.57
N VAL A 251 -24.68 26.30 -53.85
CA VAL A 251 -25.58 25.64 -52.90
C VAL A 251 -25.16 24.18 -52.78
N THR A 252 -24.89 23.69 -51.59
CA THR A 252 -25.07 22.28 -51.25
C THR A 252 -25.62 22.19 -49.85
N SER A 253 -26.79 21.59 -49.76
CA SER A 253 -27.52 21.18 -48.59
C SER A 253 -26.71 20.23 -47.71
N GLY A 254 -26.53 20.56 -46.44
CA GLY A 254 -25.95 19.68 -45.42
C GLY A 254 -26.26 20.25 -44.05
N SER A 255 -27.10 19.54 -43.34
CA SER A 255 -27.49 19.57 -41.92
C SER A 255 -26.75 20.56 -41.00
N ASP A 256 -27.51 21.49 -40.47
CA ASP A 256 -27.18 22.42 -39.40
C ASP A 256 -26.71 21.69 -38.12
N ILE A 257 -25.41 21.57 -37.93
CA ILE A 257 -24.83 21.43 -36.61
C ILE A 257 -24.57 22.85 -36.13
N SER A 258 -25.54 23.42 -35.39
CA SER A 258 -25.41 24.67 -34.68
C SER A 258 -24.32 24.50 -33.63
N LEU A 259 -23.10 24.93 -33.93
CA LEU A 259 -22.05 25.19 -32.95
C LEU A 259 -22.53 26.36 -32.06
N ARG A 260 -23.19 26.04 -30.96
CA ARG A 260 -23.41 26.99 -29.87
C ARG A 260 -22.05 27.49 -29.39
N GLN A 261 -21.75 28.76 -29.62
CA GLN A 261 -20.67 29.42 -28.90
C GLN A 261 -21.01 29.35 -27.41
N PRO A 262 -20.03 28.90 -26.56
CA PRO A 262 -20.27 28.85 -25.10
C PRO A 262 -20.63 30.25 -24.60
N SER A 263 -21.72 30.33 -23.83
CA SER A 263 -22.14 31.59 -23.22
C SER A 263 -21.22 31.88 -22.02
N PHE A 264 -20.97 33.17 -21.71
CA PHE A 264 -20.19 33.58 -20.52
C PHE A 264 -20.69 32.96 -19.21
N ALA A 265 -21.98 32.60 -19.13
CA ALA A 265 -22.57 31.93 -17.99
C ALA A 265 -22.11 30.46 -17.85
N ASP A 266 -21.90 29.76 -18.97
CA ASP A 266 -21.45 28.38 -18.98
C ASP A 266 -19.97 28.28 -18.53
N ASP A 267 -19.12 29.24 -18.96
CA ASP A 267 -17.72 29.35 -18.55
C ASP A 267 -17.57 29.59 -17.04
N GLU A 268 -18.46 30.39 -16.41
CA GLU A 268 -18.39 30.69 -14.98
C GLU A 268 -18.82 29.49 -14.12
N VAL A 269 -19.78 28.71 -14.59
CA VAL A 269 -20.23 27.47 -13.94
C VAL A 269 -19.11 26.42 -14.01
N GLU A 270 -18.45 26.30 -15.15
CA GLU A 270 -17.33 25.39 -15.32
C GLU A 270 -16.13 25.78 -14.44
N MET A 271 -15.76 27.06 -14.41
CA MET A 271 -14.73 27.58 -13.52
C MET A 271 -15.06 27.37 -12.03
N SER A 272 -16.32 27.43 -11.65
CA SER A 272 -16.75 27.12 -10.29
C SER A 272 -16.48 25.66 -9.92
N LYS A 273 -16.71 24.72 -10.84
CA LYS A 273 -16.41 23.30 -10.66
C LYS A 273 -14.89 23.06 -10.52
N TYR A 274 -14.07 23.73 -11.33
CA TYR A 274 -12.60 23.64 -11.22
C TYR A 274 -12.10 24.17 -9.88
N ARG A 275 -12.63 25.32 -9.40
CA ARG A 275 -12.30 25.88 -8.09
C ARG A 275 -12.69 24.95 -6.93
N ALA A 276 -13.81 24.26 -7.04
CA ALA A 276 -14.25 23.29 -6.03
C ALA A 276 -13.27 22.09 -5.97
N ARG A 277 -12.88 21.53 -7.12
CA ARG A 277 -11.89 20.44 -7.19
C ARG A 277 -10.52 20.87 -6.68
N LEU A 278 -10.05 22.05 -7.06
CA LEU A 278 -8.79 22.60 -6.57
C LEU A 278 -8.78 22.66 -5.04
N ARG A 279 -9.88 23.09 -4.41
CA ARG A 279 -9.99 23.09 -2.95
C ARG A 279 -10.02 21.69 -2.35
N GLN A 280 -10.68 20.73 -3.01
CA GLN A 280 -10.75 19.35 -2.57
C GLN A 280 -9.36 18.69 -2.55
N HIS A 281 -8.53 18.98 -3.55
CA HIS A 281 -7.20 18.36 -3.71
C HIS A 281 -6.04 19.27 -3.26
N MET A 282 -6.32 20.34 -2.50
CA MET A 282 -5.33 21.36 -2.12
C MET A 282 -4.07 20.76 -1.50
N ASN A 283 -4.21 19.84 -0.54
CA ASN A 283 -3.05 19.23 0.14
C ASN A 283 -2.15 18.43 -0.83
N GLY A 284 -2.75 17.69 -1.76
CA GLY A 284 -1.99 16.96 -2.78
C GLY A 284 -1.32 17.88 -3.79
N LEU A 285 -1.98 18.97 -4.15
CA LEU A 285 -1.45 19.98 -5.06
C LEU A 285 -0.32 20.78 -4.41
N GLU A 286 -0.43 21.11 -3.13
CA GLU A 286 0.64 21.74 -2.36
C GLU A 286 1.91 20.89 -2.36
N GLN A 287 1.78 19.59 -2.05
CA GLN A 287 2.90 18.66 -2.13
C GLN A 287 3.50 18.58 -3.53
N ALA A 288 2.65 18.52 -4.57
CA ALA A 288 3.10 18.47 -5.95
C ALA A 288 3.84 19.76 -6.36
N TYR A 289 3.35 20.93 -5.94
CA TYR A 289 3.98 22.22 -6.15
C TYR A 289 5.37 22.27 -5.50
N VAL A 290 5.46 21.92 -4.22
CA VAL A 290 6.74 21.92 -3.48
C VAL A 290 7.76 21.01 -4.18
N VAL A 291 7.36 19.78 -4.54
CA VAL A 291 8.26 18.81 -5.20
C VAL A 291 8.73 19.29 -6.58
N LYS A 292 7.87 19.97 -7.36
CA LYS A 292 8.20 20.41 -8.72
C LYS A 292 8.92 21.76 -8.75
N ARG A 293 8.58 22.65 -7.84
CA ARG A 293 9.07 24.04 -7.84
C ARG A 293 10.29 24.24 -6.98
N ILE A 294 10.37 23.53 -5.85
CA ILE A 294 11.45 23.67 -4.87
C ILE A 294 12.45 22.53 -5.09
N CYS A 295 13.47 22.78 -5.88
CA CYS A 295 14.60 21.88 -6.00
C CYS A 295 15.48 22.00 -4.76
N TYR A 296 15.42 21.04 -3.86
CA TYR A 296 16.46 20.84 -2.87
C TYR A 296 17.70 20.32 -3.59
N LYS A 297 18.75 21.12 -3.71
CA LYS A 297 20.05 20.66 -4.18
C LYS A 297 20.61 19.66 -3.17
N THR A 298 20.29 18.38 -3.33
CA THR A 298 20.94 17.28 -2.63
C THR A 298 22.15 16.83 -3.46
N GLY A 299 23.29 17.49 -3.29
CA GLY A 299 24.54 17.13 -3.95
C GLY A 299 25.72 17.58 -3.11
N ASN A 300 26.86 16.88 -3.25
CA ASN A 300 28.11 17.07 -2.53
C ASN A 300 28.74 18.49 -2.61
N ASP A 301 28.08 19.46 -3.23
CA ASP A 301 28.53 20.83 -3.38
C ASP A 301 28.07 21.80 -2.26
N ALA A 302 27.42 21.26 -1.21
CA ALA A 302 26.86 22.04 -0.09
C ALA A 302 27.91 22.56 0.91
N ARG A 303 29.16 22.82 0.50
CA ARG A 303 30.22 23.35 1.39
C ARG A 303 30.37 24.88 1.37
N ASN A 304 29.67 25.56 0.49
CA ASN A 304 29.76 27.04 0.42
C ASN A 304 28.34 27.63 0.43
N SER A 305 28.01 28.31 1.52
CA SER A 305 26.83 29.14 1.78
C SER A 305 25.44 28.46 1.76
N VAL A 306 24.79 28.55 2.91
CA VAL A 306 23.42 28.05 3.16
C VAL A 306 22.35 28.79 2.33
N GLU A 307 22.67 29.95 1.76
CA GLU A 307 21.76 30.78 0.96
C GLU A 307 21.62 30.36 -0.51
N GLU A 308 22.58 29.60 -1.08
CA GLU A 308 22.54 29.13 -2.47
C GLU A 308 21.93 27.72 -2.67
N ALA A 309 21.57 27.04 -1.59
CA ALA A 309 21.12 25.63 -1.65
C ALA A 309 19.68 25.43 -2.15
N ILE A 310 18.89 26.49 -2.28
CA ILE A 310 17.48 26.42 -2.67
C ILE A 310 17.27 27.33 -3.88
N GLY A 311 17.35 26.76 -5.09
CA GLY A 311 17.04 27.44 -6.34
C GLY A 311 15.63 27.11 -6.85
N ALA A 312 14.95 28.08 -7.43
CA ALA A 312 13.75 27.83 -8.22
C ALA A 312 14.12 27.01 -9.45
N CYS A 313 13.42 25.90 -9.69
CA CYS A 313 13.55 25.17 -10.96
C CYS A 313 12.93 26.05 -12.06
N PRO A 314 13.67 26.44 -13.14
CA PRO A 314 13.14 27.34 -14.17
C PRO A 314 11.83 26.84 -14.77
N ASP A 315 11.73 25.53 -15.01
CA ASP A 315 10.57 24.89 -15.64
C ASP A 315 9.52 24.38 -14.61
N GLY A 316 9.75 24.58 -13.31
CA GLY A 316 8.92 24.03 -12.25
C GLY A 316 7.48 24.54 -12.25
N LEU A 317 7.25 25.79 -12.63
CA LEU A 317 5.90 26.35 -12.73
C LEU A 317 5.13 25.76 -13.93
N GLU A 318 5.80 25.53 -15.05
CA GLU A 318 5.20 24.86 -16.21
C GLU A 318 4.90 23.38 -15.93
N GLU A 319 5.81 22.68 -15.24
CA GLU A 319 5.53 21.31 -14.80
C GLU A 319 4.36 21.24 -13.82
N PHE A 320 4.22 22.19 -12.92
CA PHE A 320 3.07 22.27 -12.02
C PHE A 320 1.78 22.61 -12.79
N SER A 321 1.85 23.49 -13.79
CA SER A 321 0.72 23.77 -14.70
C SER A 321 0.22 22.51 -15.40
N ARG A 322 1.12 21.62 -15.85
CA ARG A 322 0.75 20.31 -16.41
C ARG A 322 0.05 19.41 -15.39
N VAL A 323 0.43 19.49 -14.09
CA VAL A 323 -0.28 18.76 -13.01
C VAL A 323 -1.70 19.30 -12.84
N LEU A 324 -1.90 20.61 -12.86
CA LEU A 324 -3.24 21.23 -12.80
C LEU A 324 -4.09 20.84 -14.00
N GLN A 325 -3.50 20.88 -15.21
CA GLN A 325 -4.19 20.47 -16.43
C GLN A 325 -4.62 19.00 -16.36
N GLY A 326 -3.73 18.08 -15.96
CA GLY A 326 -4.06 16.67 -15.84
C GLY A 326 -5.14 16.40 -14.79
N MET A 327 -5.14 17.12 -13.67
CA MET A 327 -6.21 17.02 -12.65
C MET A 327 -7.55 17.53 -13.18
N SER A 328 -7.57 18.55 -14.02
CA SER A 328 -8.77 19.18 -14.53
C SER A 328 -9.34 18.54 -15.78
N GLN A 329 -8.57 17.66 -16.42
CA GLN A 329 -8.91 17.04 -17.70
C GLN A 329 -10.25 16.29 -17.68
N TYR A 330 -10.55 15.59 -16.60
CA TYR A 330 -11.78 14.83 -16.44
C TYR A 330 -12.54 15.27 -15.18
N GLY A 331 -13.86 15.41 -15.31
CA GLY A 331 -14.71 15.96 -14.26
C GLY A 331 -15.86 15.10 -13.80
N SER A 332 -16.30 14.21 -14.63
CA SER A 332 -17.46 13.38 -14.38
C SER A 332 -17.44 12.13 -15.27
N PHE A 333 -18.36 11.21 -14.97
CA PHE A 333 -18.61 10.04 -15.80
C PHE A 333 -19.90 10.22 -16.58
N ARG A 334 -19.88 9.91 -17.86
CA ARG A 334 -21.06 9.71 -18.69
C ARG A 334 -21.17 8.23 -19.05
N ARG A 335 -22.26 7.58 -18.66
CA ARG A 335 -22.52 6.19 -19.05
C ARG A 335 -23.01 6.18 -20.49
N LEU A 336 -22.26 5.54 -21.39
CA LEU A 336 -22.60 5.39 -22.79
C LEU A 336 -23.52 4.19 -23.02
N ALA A 337 -23.23 3.04 -22.38
CA ALA A 337 -24.03 1.84 -22.50
C ALA A 337 -23.85 0.92 -21.28
N SER A 338 -24.75 -0.06 -21.16
CA SER A 338 -24.69 -1.11 -20.15
C SER A 338 -25.03 -2.45 -20.77
N LEU A 339 -24.25 -3.46 -20.49
CA LEU A 339 -24.51 -4.83 -20.94
C LEU A 339 -24.39 -5.82 -19.80
N ASN A 340 -25.11 -6.92 -19.90
CA ASN A 340 -25.06 -7.99 -18.92
C ASN A 340 -24.36 -9.20 -19.52
N TYR A 341 -23.29 -9.64 -18.86
CA TYR A 341 -22.50 -10.79 -19.31
C TYR A 341 -23.32 -12.10 -19.37
N ASN A 342 -24.36 -12.23 -18.55
CA ASN A 342 -25.16 -13.46 -18.43
C ASN A 342 -26.40 -13.52 -19.30
N ILE A 343 -26.63 -12.57 -20.18
CA ILE A 343 -27.88 -12.44 -20.91
C ILE A 343 -28.28 -13.72 -21.70
N SER A 344 -27.33 -14.56 -22.03
CA SER A 344 -27.55 -15.82 -22.77
C SER A 344 -27.49 -17.08 -21.91
N ASP A 345 -27.33 -16.95 -20.59
CA ASP A 345 -27.11 -18.08 -19.71
C ASP A 345 -28.33 -18.34 -18.82
N THR A 346 -28.90 -19.56 -18.88
CA THR A 346 -30.09 -19.98 -18.13
C THR A 346 -29.81 -20.30 -16.66
N SER A 347 -28.55 -20.26 -16.23
CA SER A 347 -28.15 -20.59 -14.85
C SER A 347 -27.81 -19.33 -14.07
N PRO A 348 -28.36 -19.18 -12.83
CA PRO A 348 -28.01 -18.06 -11.95
C PRO A 348 -26.63 -18.22 -11.30
N ALA A 349 -25.70 -18.89 -11.96
CA ALA A 349 -24.35 -19.08 -11.45
C ALA A 349 -23.58 -17.75 -11.36
N LEU A 350 -22.60 -17.73 -10.48
CA LEU A 350 -21.64 -16.62 -10.32
C LEU A 350 -21.17 -16.06 -11.66
N SER A 351 -21.32 -14.76 -11.84
CA SER A 351 -21.16 -14.04 -13.11
C SER A 351 -19.93 -13.19 -13.18
N ILE A 352 -18.98 -13.43 -12.29
CA ILE A 352 -17.78 -12.57 -12.15
C ILE A 352 -17.06 -12.47 -13.48
N VAL A 353 -16.95 -11.26 -13.99
CA VAL A 353 -16.09 -10.91 -15.13
C VAL A 353 -14.67 -10.77 -14.60
N SER A 354 -13.73 -11.56 -15.10
CA SER A 354 -12.34 -11.54 -14.67
C SER A 354 -11.46 -10.65 -15.53
N SER A 355 -11.81 -10.46 -16.80
CA SER A 355 -10.99 -9.70 -17.74
C SER A 355 -11.82 -9.10 -18.86
N ILE A 356 -11.44 -7.88 -19.24
CA ILE A 356 -11.96 -7.13 -20.39
C ILE A 356 -10.76 -6.61 -21.18
N GLU A 357 -10.78 -6.72 -22.51
CA GLU A 357 -9.75 -6.13 -23.36
C GLU A 357 -10.32 -5.70 -24.70
N PHE A 358 -9.79 -4.60 -25.25
CA PHE A 358 -10.07 -4.14 -26.60
C PHE A 358 -9.10 -4.74 -27.61
N ASP A 359 -9.55 -4.87 -28.85
CA ASP A 359 -8.67 -5.13 -29.97
C ASP A 359 -7.75 -3.91 -30.25
N LYS A 360 -6.80 -4.07 -31.16
CA LYS A 360 -5.80 -3.01 -31.44
C LYS A 360 -6.42 -1.70 -31.93
N ASP A 361 -7.54 -1.75 -32.63
CA ASP A 361 -8.21 -0.59 -33.24
C ASP A 361 -9.35 -0.04 -32.33
N GLY A 362 -9.69 -0.76 -31.26
CA GLY A 362 -10.79 -0.42 -30.36
C GLY A 362 -12.18 -0.56 -30.98
N GLU A 363 -12.32 -1.38 -32.04
CA GLU A 363 -13.60 -1.66 -32.71
C GLU A 363 -14.35 -2.80 -32.00
N TYR A 364 -13.61 -3.77 -31.49
CA TYR A 364 -14.15 -4.90 -30.73
C TYR A 364 -13.58 -4.92 -29.33
N PHE A 365 -14.35 -5.46 -28.40
CA PHE A 365 -13.87 -5.78 -27.08
C PHE A 365 -14.40 -7.14 -26.61
N VAL A 366 -13.64 -7.78 -25.76
CA VAL A 366 -13.99 -9.08 -25.17
C VAL A 366 -14.30 -8.91 -23.70
N VAL A 367 -15.25 -9.70 -23.24
CA VAL A 367 -15.59 -9.88 -21.83
C VAL A 367 -15.47 -11.36 -21.51
N ALA A 368 -14.65 -11.69 -20.52
CA ALA A 368 -14.39 -13.07 -20.12
C ALA A 368 -14.48 -13.23 -18.59
N GLY A 369 -14.83 -14.41 -18.12
CA GLY A 369 -14.99 -14.63 -16.69
C GLY A 369 -15.17 -16.07 -16.26
N VAL A 370 -15.73 -16.23 -15.09
CA VAL A 370 -15.89 -17.55 -14.43
C VAL A 370 -16.93 -18.46 -15.10
N THR A 371 -17.78 -17.93 -16.01
CA THR A 371 -18.76 -18.70 -16.79
C THR A 371 -18.12 -19.56 -17.88
N LYS A 372 -16.77 -19.53 -17.99
CA LYS A 372 -16.01 -20.29 -19.00
C LYS A 372 -16.28 -19.87 -20.45
N LYS A 373 -16.75 -18.65 -20.65
CA LYS A 373 -17.08 -18.11 -21.98
C LYS A 373 -16.33 -16.81 -22.20
N ILE A 374 -15.80 -16.66 -23.42
CA ILE A 374 -15.26 -15.39 -23.89
C ILE A 374 -16.27 -14.83 -24.89
N LYS A 375 -16.82 -13.67 -24.62
CA LYS A 375 -17.85 -13.01 -25.44
C LYS A 375 -17.26 -11.81 -26.12
N VAL A 376 -17.37 -11.74 -27.44
CA VAL A 376 -16.86 -10.65 -28.28
C VAL A 376 -18.01 -9.73 -28.67
N TYR A 377 -17.80 -8.44 -28.47
CA TYR A 377 -18.79 -7.40 -28.79
C TYR A 377 -18.19 -6.37 -29.75
N ALA A 378 -19.01 -5.84 -30.68
CA ALA A 378 -18.64 -4.67 -31.48
C ALA A 378 -18.95 -3.42 -30.66
N PHE A 379 -17.92 -2.60 -30.43
CA PHE A 379 -18.03 -1.41 -29.58
C PHE A 379 -19.10 -0.44 -30.09
N ARG A 380 -19.10 -0.11 -31.38
CA ARG A 380 -20.07 0.80 -32.00
C ARG A 380 -21.51 0.30 -31.84
N ASN A 381 -21.75 -0.99 -32.09
CA ASN A 381 -23.11 -1.54 -31.97
C ASN A 381 -23.67 -1.43 -30.54
N VAL A 382 -22.79 -1.51 -29.53
CA VAL A 382 -23.20 -1.39 -28.13
C VAL A 382 -23.47 0.06 -27.75
N VAL A 383 -22.67 1.00 -28.24
CA VAL A 383 -22.81 2.42 -27.92
C VAL A 383 -23.97 3.06 -28.68
N ASP A 384 -24.12 2.74 -29.96
CA ASP A 384 -25.18 3.30 -30.84
C ASP A 384 -26.58 2.84 -30.40
N ASN A 385 -26.68 1.69 -29.73
CA ASN A 385 -27.95 1.11 -29.28
C ASN A 385 -27.98 0.98 -27.72
N ALA A 386 -27.60 2.04 -27.01
CA ALA A 386 -27.33 2.02 -25.56
C ALA A 386 -28.43 1.39 -24.68
N ASP A 387 -29.69 1.49 -25.07
CA ASP A 387 -30.85 0.97 -24.34
C ASP A 387 -31.29 -0.43 -24.78
N ALA A 388 -30.65 -1.01 -25.79
CA ALA A 388 -31.00 -2.34 -26.30
C ALA A 388 -30.33 -3.45 -25.47
N LEU A 389 -30.88 -4.66 -25.61
CA LEU A 389 -30.21 -5.87 -25.12
C LEU A 389 -29.06 -6.26 -26.03
N HIS A 390 -27.86 -6.31 -25.49
CA HIS A 390 -26.64 -6.59 -26.25
C HIS A 390 -26.27 -8.07 -26.23
N TYR A 391 -26.27 -8.68 -27.41
CA TYR A 391 -25.78 -10.05 -27.63
C TYR A 391 -24.36 -10.04 -28.18
N PRO A 392 -23.51 -11.01 -27.78
CA PRO A 392 -22.17 -11.11 -28.33
C PRO A 392 -22.22 -11.48 -29.82
N LEU A 393 -21.32 -10.91 -30.61
CA LEU A 393 -21.12 -11.31 -32.00
C LEU A 393 -20.62 -12.75 -32.11
N THR A 394 -19.72 -13.10 -31.19
CA THR A 394 -19.06 -14.40 -31.14
C THR A 394 -18.88 -14.82 -29.72
N GLN A 395 -19.04 -16.13 -29.45
CA GLN A 395 -18.82 -16.72 -28.14
C GLN A 395 -17.85 -17.88 -28.27
N LEU A 396 -16.73 -17.81 -27.52
CA LEU A 396 -15.74 -18.89 -27.45
C LEU A 396 -15.97 -19.67 -26.16
N GLN A 397 -16.12 -20.98 -26.26
CA GLN A 397 -16.35 -21.85 -25.11
C GLN A 397 -15.03 -22.42 -24.60
N CYS A 398 -14.71 -22.17 -23.32
CA CYS A 398 -13.53 -22.66 -22.64
C CYS A 398 -13.87 -23.82 -21.69
N ASN A 399 -12.88 -24.65 -21.37
CA ASN A 399 -13.07 -25.81 -20.50
C ASN A 399 -13.07 -25.42 -19.01
N SER A 400 -12.33 -24.39 -18.65
CA SER A 400 -12.18 -23.91 -17.28
C SER A 400 -12.56 -22.43 -17.13
N LYS A 401 -12.64 -21.96 -15.88
CA LYS A 401 -12.82 -20.53 -15.54
C LYS A 401 -11.68 -19.72 -16.12
N ILE A 402 -12.01 -18.63 -16.79
CA ILE A 402 -11.01 -17.74 -17.40
C ILE A 402 -10.54 -16.75 -16.35
N SER A 403 -9.23 -16.58 -16.24
CA SER A 403 -8.59 -15.61 -15.34
C SER A 403 -8.27 -14.30 -16.05
N ASN A 404 -7.73 -14.40 -17.27
CA ASN A 404 -7.32 -13.22 -18.04
C ASN A 404 -7.40 -13.50 -19.53
N VAL A 405 -7.54 -12.44 -20.31
CA VAL A 405 -7.46 -12.46 -21.79
C VAL A 405 -6.48 -11.40 -22.25
N SER A 406 -5.83 -11.64 -23.39
CA SER A 406 -4.96 -10.67 -24.04
C SER A 406 -5.13 -10.72 -25.54
N TRP A 407 -5.35 -9.57 -26.15
CA TRP A 407 -5.49 -9.44 -27.58
C TRP A 407 -4.14 -9.19 -28.26
N ASN A 408 -3.91 -9.84 -29.40
CA ASN A 408 -2.66 -9.62 -30.13
C ASN A 408 -2.61 -8.18 -30.67
N PRO A 409 -1.52 -7.42 -30.38
CA PRO A 409 -1.42 -6.01 -30.77
C PRO A 409 -1.30 -5.78 -32.29
N TYR A 410 -1.10 -6.83 -33.07
CA TYR A 410 -0.96 -6.74 -34.55
C TYR A 410 -2.04 -7.51 -35.30
N THR A 411 -2.32 -8.75 -34.87
CA THR A 411 -3.28 -9.63 -35.57
C THR A 411 -4.65 -9.49 -34.91
N LYS A 412 -5.58 -8.86 -35.60
CA LYS A 412 -6.92 -8.50 -35.11
C LYS A 412 -7.79 -9.71 -34.72
N SER A 413 -7.59 -10.87 -35.37
CA SER A 413 -8.35 -12.09 -35.06
C SER A 413 -7.77 -12.91 -33.92
N MET A 414 -6.57 -12.60 -33.43
CA MET A 414 -5.85 -13.44 -32.48
C MET A 414 -6.01 -12.96 -31.04
N LEU A 415 -6.52 -13.86 -30.20
CA LEU A 415 -6.73 -13.65 -28.76
C LEU A 415 -6.05 -14.76 -27.96
N ALA A 416 -5.41 -14.44 -26.85
CA ALA A 416 -4.93 -15.40 -25.85
C ALA A 416 -5.80 -15.37 -24.62
N SER A 417 -6.00 -16.54 -23.98
CA SER A 417 -6.67 -16.65 -22.67
C SER A 417 -5.86 -17.52 -21.73
N SER A 418 -5.92 -17.20 -20.45
CA SER A 418 -5.42 -18.05 -19.36
C SER A 418 -6.57 -18.53 -18.50
N ASP A 419 -6.43 -19.74 -17.94
CA ASP A 419 -7.51 -20.37 -17.16
C ASP A 419 -7.03 -20.94 -15.80
N TYR A 420 -8.00 -21.34 -15.00
CA TYR A 420 -7.75 -21.87 -13.64
C TYR A 420 -7.14 -23.28 -13.63
N ASP A 421 -7.11 -23.98 -14.78
CA ASP A 421 -6.46 -25.29 -14.91
C ASP A 421 -4.99 -25.16 -15.34
N GLY A 422 -4.48 -23.90 -15.44
CA GLY A 422 -3.10 -23.61 -15.85
C GLY A 422 -2.90 -23.66 -17.36
N THR A 423 -3.98 -23.62 -18.15
CA THR A 423 -3.90 -23.64 -19.62
C THR A 423 -3.79 -22.21 -20.15
N VAL A 424 -2.91 -21.99 -21.10
CA VAL A 424 -2.88 -20.82 -21.97
C VAL A 424 -3.35 -21.25 -23.35
N GLN A 425 -4.35 -20.57 -23.88
CA GLN A 425 -5.01 -20.97 -25.13
C GLN A 425 -5.06 -19.80 -26.10
N LEU A 426 -4.72 -20.06 -27.37
CA LEU A 426 -4.84 -19.13 -28.47
C LEU A 426 -6.13 -19.38 -29.24
N TRP A 427 -6.79 -18.30 -29.60
CA TRP A 427 -8.05 -18.31 -30.29
C TRP A 427 -7.99 -17.48 -31.55
N ASP A 428 -8.67 -17.96 -32.61
CA ASP A 428 -9.09 -17.13 -33.71
C ASP A 428 -10.53 -16.67 -33.44
N THR A 429 -10.68 -15.38 -33.19
CA THR A 429 -11.98 -14.77 -32.86
C THR A 429 -12.90 -14.68 -34.10
N TYR A 430 -12.35 -14.65 -35.31
CA TYR A 430 -13.12 -14.63 -36.54
C TYR A 430 -13.69 -16.02 -36.86
N MET A 431 -12.86 -17.06 -36.82
CA MET A 431 -13.27 -18.43 -37.04
C MET A 431 -13.91 -19.08 -35.80
N SER A 432 -13.93 -18.43 -34.66
CA SER A 432 -14.42 -18.96 -33.37
C SER A 432 -13.75 -20.28 -32.96
N LYS A 433 -12.49 -20.47 -33.29
CA LYS A 433 -11.76 -21.73 -33.06
C LYS A 433 -10.52 -21.51 -32.19
N SER A 434 -10.18 -22.55 -31.42
CA SER A 434 -8.88 -22.64 -30.78
C SER A 434 -7.81 -22.95 -31.83
N ILE A 435 -6.77 -22.08 -31.86
CA ILE A 435 -5.62 -22.27 -32.74
C ILE A 435 -4.62 -23.21 -32.06
N ARG A 436 -4.32 -22.94 -30.78
CA ARG A 436 -3.30 -23.69 -30.03
C ARG A 436 -3.63 -23.67 -28.54
N ARG A 437 -3.20 -24.74 -27.85
CA ARG A 437 -3.35 -24.90 -26.40
C ARG A 437 -1.98 -25.24 -25.81
N TYR A 438 -1.56 -24.46 -24.82
CA TYR A 438 -0.35 -24.69 -24.04
C TYR A 438 -0.72 -25.14 -22.64
N GLN A 439 -0.22 -26.28 -22.19
CA GLN A 439 -0.54 -26.84 -20.86
C GLN A 439 0.75 -27.31 -20.18
N GLU A 440 1.50 -26.34 -19.68
CA GLU A 440 2.74 -26.62 -18.95
C GLU A 440 2.75 -26.02 -17.55
N HIS A 441 1.81 -25.12 -17.20
CA HIS A 441 1.62 -24.69 -15.83
C HIS A 441 0.95 -25.79 -15.01
N GLU A 442 1.47 -26.03 -13.81
CA GLU A 442 0.99 -27.08 -12.90
C GLU A 442 -0.17 -26.60 -12.02
N LYS A 443 -0.38 -25.29 -11.95
CA LYS A 443 -1.42 -24.63 -11.14
C LYS A 443 -2.12 -23.56 -11.96
N ARG A 444 -3.07 -22.87 -11.32
CA ARG A 444 -3.86 -21.78 -11.95
C ARG A 444 -2.94 -20.78 -12.66
N CYS A 445 -3.27 -20.46 -13.88
CA CYS A 445 -2.63 -19.36 -14.62
C CYS A 445 -3.49 -18.11 -14.41
N TRP A 446 -2.93 -17.07 -13.81
CA TRP A 446 -3.66 -15.86 -13.48
C TRP A 446 -3.68 -14.83 -14.58
N THR A 447 -2.67 -14.84 -15.43
CA THR A 447 -2.44 -13.78 -16.40
C THR A 447 -1.77 -14.32 -17.65
N VAL A 448 -2.15 -13.74 -18.78
CA VAL A 448 -1.45 -13.92 -20.07
C VAL A 448 -1.38 -12.55 -20.74
N GLN A 449 -0.25 -12.26 -21.39
CA GLN A 449 -0.12 -11.04 -22.18
C GLN A 449 0.76 -11.25 -23.39
N PHE A 450 0.34 -10.66 -24.52
CA PHE A 450 1.19 -10.48 -25.69
C PHE A 450 2.23 -9.38 -25.46
N ASN A 451 3.39 -9.56 -26.06
CA ASN A 451 4.40 -8.52 -26.12
C ASN A 451 3.95 -7.41 -27.10
N ASN A 452 4.04 -6.17 -26.67
CA ASN A 452 3.58 -5.03 -27.47
C ASN A 452 4.48 -4.74 -28.68
N VAL A 453 5.77 -5.12 -28.61
CA VAL A 453 6.78 -4.88 -29.65
C VAL A 453 6.99 -6.11 -30.53
N ASP A 454 6.95 -7.30 -29.93
CA ASP A 454 7.09 -8.59 -30.62
C ASP A 454 5.80 -9.42 -30.46
N PRO A 455 4.85 -9.32 -31.39
CA PRO A 455 3.53 -9.95 -31.27
C PRO A 455 3.57 -11.48 -31.36
N GLN A 456 4.72 -12.08 -31.66
CA GLN A 456 4.93 -13.52 -31.65
C GLN A 456 5.28 -14.06 -30.25
N LEU A 457 5.58 -13.17 -29.30
CA LEU A 457 5.95 -13.50 -27.94
C LEU A 457 4.80 -13.23 -26.98
N MET A 458 4.54 -14.16 -26.07
CA MET A 458 3.61 -14.02 -24.97
C MET A 458 4.29 -14.39 -23.65
N ALA A 459 3.74 -13.89 -22.54
CA ALA A 459 4.11 -14.32 -21.20
C ALA A 459 2.86 -14.70 -20.42
N SER A 460 2.99 -15.67 -19.52
CA SER A 460 1.96 -16.07 -18.56
C SER A 460 2.54 -16.19 -17.15
N GLY A 461 1.72 -15.91 -16.14
CA GLY A 461 2.09 -16.01 -14.74
C GLY A 461 1.12 -16.89 -13.96
N SER A 462 1.64 -17.73 -13.06
CA SER A 462 0.87 -18.77 -12.39
C SER A 462 1.18 -18.91 -10.90
N ASP A 463 0.27 -19.60 -10.21
CA ASP A 463 0.44 -20.07 -8.82
C ASP A 463 1.53 -21.15 -8.67
N ASP A 464 2.09 -21.66 -9.76
CA ASP A 464 3.26 -22.55 -9.73
C ASP A 464 4.58 -21.79 -9.50
N ALA A 465 4.50 -20.49 -9.24
CA ALA A 465 5.62 -19.59 -9.03
C ALA A 465 6.52 -19.41 -10.27
N LYS A 466 5.98 -19.62 -11.46
CA LYS A 466 6.71 -19.45 -12.72
C LYS A 466 6.05 -18.41 -13.61
N VAL A 467 6.90 -17.66 -14.31
CA VAL A 467 6.51 -16.92 -15.51
C VAL A 467 7.01 -17.70 -16.71
N LYS A 468 6.12 -18.12 -17.60
CA LYS A 468 6.47 -18.82 -18.82
C LYS A 468 6.39 -17.90 -20.02
N LEU A 469 7.36 -18.03 -20.92
CA LEU A 469 7.43 -17.31 -22.17
C LEU A 469 7.06 -18.25 -23.31
N TRP A 470 6.16 -17.80 -24.17
CA TRP A 470 5.60 -18.58 -25.26
C TRP A 470 5.86 -17.89 -26.59
N SER A 471 6.24 -18.67 -27.58
CA SER A 471 6.32 -18.23 -28.97
C SER A 471 5.17 -18.81 -29.75
N LEU A 472 4.56 -17.99 -30.61
CA LEU A 472 3.52 -18.46 -31.55
C LEU A 472 4.05 -19.50 -32.56
N LEU A 473 5.36 -19.62 -32.68
CA LEU A 473 6.01 -20.57 -33.60
C LEU A 473 6.32 -21.91 -32.92
N SER A 474 6.22 -22.01 -31.59
CA SER A 474 6.57 -23.20 -30.81
C SER A 474 5.34 -23.75 -30.09
N ASP A 475 5.30 -25.08 -29.92
CA ASP A 475 4.28 -25.76 -29.13
C ASP A 475 4.62 -25.83 -27.65
N ARG A 476 5.84 -25.44 -27.29
CA ARG A 476 6.35 -25.43 -25.92
C ARG A 476 6.81 -24.03 -25.50
N SER A 477 6.91 -23.83 -24.21
CA SER A 477 7.50 -22.61 -23.67
C SER A 477 8.94 -22.44 -24.14
N VAL A 478 9.30 -21.24 -24.58
CA VAL A 478 10.65 -20.89 -25.05
C VAL A 478 11.55 -20.38 -23.94
N GLY A 479 10.97 -20.08 -22.78
CA GLY A 479 11.69 -19.66 -21.59
C GLY A 479 10.81 -19.73 -20.34
N SER A 480 11.46 -19.74 -19.17
CA SER A 480 10.77 -19.71 -17.88
C SER A 480 11.59 -18.88 -16.89
N ILE A 481 10.88 -18.09 -16.08
CA ILE A 481 11.43 -17.33 -14.95
C ILE A 481 10.87 -17.96 -13.68
N ASP A 482 11.74 -18.36 -12.76
CA ASP A 482 11.36 -18.85 -11.44
C ASP A 482 11.23 -17.68 -10.47
N ALA A 483 10.00 -17.34 -10.11
CA ALA A 483 9.66 -16.25 -9.22
C ALA A 483 9.71 -16.66 -7.73
N LYS A 484 9.86 -17.95 -7.41
CA LYS A 484 9.84 -18.55 -6.06
C LYS A 484 8.50 -18.45 -5.31
N VAL A 485 7.65 -17.49 -5.64
CA VAL A 485 6.33 -17.25 -5.05
C VAL A 485 5.32 -16.99 -6.16
N ASN A 486 4.04 -17.25 -5.91
CA ASN A 486 2.94 -17.12 -6.87
C ASN A 486 3.01 -15.80 -7.65
N VAL A 487 2.79 -15.88 -8.96
CA VAL A 487 2.75 -14.74 -9.87
C VAL A 487 1.29 -14.40 -10.18
N CYS A 488 0.87 -13.21 -9.79
CA CYS A 488 -0.53 -12.77 -9.96
C CYS A 488 -0.78 -12.05 -11.28
N CYS A 489 0.22 -11.33 -11.79
CA CYS A 489 0.11 -10.56 -13.03
C CYS A 489 1.45 -10.42 -13.71
N VAL A 490 1.43 -10.33 -15.05
CA VAL A 490 2.60 -10.05 -15.92
C VAL A 490 2.25 -8.91 -16.84
N TYR A 491 3.23 -8.05 -17.15
CA TYR A 491 3.06 -6.98 -18.13
C TYR A 491 4.37 -6.68 -18.87
N PHE A 492 4.31 -6.63 -20.22
CA PHE A 492 5.46 -6.23 -21.02
C PHE A 492 5.60 -4.72 -21.09
N SER A 493 6.82 -4.25 -21.28
CA SER A 493 7.07 -2.85 -21.59
C SER A 493 6.37 -2.46 -22.91
N PRO A 494 5.81 -1.24 -22.99
CA PRO A 494 5.20 -0.76 -24.22
C PRO A 494 6.21 -0.51 -25.35
N THR A 495 7.47 -0.27 -25.04
CA THR A 495 8.53 0.15 -25.99
C THR A 495 9.66 -0.85 -26.13
N SER A 496 9.89 -1.72 -25.13
CA SER A 496 10.98 -2.70 -25.14
C SER A 496 10.45 -4.12 -25.23
N ARG A 497 10.90 -4.87 -26.23
CA ARG A 497 10.57 -6.31 -26.37
C ARG A 497 11.15 -7.19 -25.26
N HIS A 498 12.19 -6.71 -24.56
CA HIS A 498 12.94 -7.49 -23.57
C HIS A 498 12.57 -7.20 -22.15
N SER A 499 11.86 -6.11 -21.86
CA SER A 499 11.50 -5.72 -20.51
C SER A 499 10.13 -6.25 -20.12
N LEU A 500 10.11 -7.00 -19.01
CA LEU A 500 8.92 -7.60 -18.42
C LEU A 500 8.83 -7.25 -16.96
N VAL A 501 7.66 -6.84 -16.49
CA VAL A 501 7.36 -6.69 -15.07
C VAL A 501 6.30 -7.70 -14.64
N PHE A 502 6.41 -8.20 -13.42
CA PHE A 502 5.35 -9.00 -12.84
C PHE A 502 5.15 -8.69 -11.36
N GLY A 503 3.91 -8.83 -10.92
CA GLY A 503 3.52 -8.73 -9.52
C GLY A 503 3.40 -10.11 -8.88
N SER A 504 3.92 -10.24 -7.66
CA SER A 504 3.97 -11.50 -6.94
C SER A 504 3.29 -11.44 -5.58
N ALA A 505 2.94 -12.59 -5.07
CA ALA A 505 2.42 -12.76 -3.72
C ALA A 505 3.49 -12.54 -2.63
N ASP A 506 4.75 -12.33 -2.99
CA ASP A 506 5.83 -11.87 -2.11
C ASP A 506 5.78 -10.38 -1.77
N HIS A 507 4.71 -9.68 -2.17
CA HIS A 507 4.44 -8.25 -1.96
C HIS A 507 5.33 -7.32 -2.80
N CYS A 508 6.03 -7.86 -3.80
CA CYS A 508 6.96 -7.11 -4.64
C CYS A 508 6.52 -7.08 -6.10
N VAL A 509 6.99 -6.07 -6.81
CA VAL A 509 6.98 -6.03 -8.26
C VAL A 509 8.40 -6.33 -8.74
N HIS A 510 8.54 -7.26 -9.67
CA HIS A 510 9.83 -7.69 -10.22
C HIS A 510 9.96 -7.22 -11.65
N LEU A 511 11.10 -6.61 -11.96
CA LEU A 511 11.49 -6.21 -13.31
C LEU A 511 12.55 -7.18 -13.82
N TYR A 512 12.33 -7.76 -15.00
CA TYR A 512 13.23 -8.68 -15.67
C TYR A 512 13.60 -8.21 -17.06
N ASP A 513 14.83 -8.50 -17.46
CA ASP A 513 15.28 -8.47 -18.85
C ASP A 513 15.27 -9.90 -19.39
N LEU A 514 14.50 -10.13 -20.46
CA LEU A 514 14.34 -11.46 -21.06
C LEU A 514 15.63 -12.01 -21.69
N ARG A 515 16.65 -11.18 -21.88
CA ARG A 515 17.98 -11.62 -22.31
C ARG A 515 18.74 -12.31 -21.20
N ASN A 516 18.38 -12.01 -19.94
CA ASN A 516 18.95 -12.65 -18.75
C ASN A 516 17.85 -12.89 -17.71
N THR A 517 17.21 -14.05 -17.78
CA THR A 517 16.10 -14.46 -16.91
C THR A 517 16.56 -15.05 -15.57
N SER A 518 17.87 -15.18 -15.33
CA SER A 518 18.38 -15.78 -14.09
C SER A 518 18.26 -14.85 -12.88
N LYS A 519 18.21 -13.54 -13.10
CA LYS A 519 18.19 -12.52 -12.03
C LYS A 519 17.27 -11.34 -12.42
N ALA A 520 16.47 -10.87 -11.47
CA ALA A 520 15.71 -9.64 -11.62
C ALA A 520 16.67 -8.45 -11.80
N VAL A 521 16.34 -7.56 -12.74
CA VAL A 521 17.04 -6.28 -12.94
C VAL A 521 16.78 -5.38 -11.73
N ASN A 522 15.52 -5.33 -11.30
CA ASN A 522 15.10 -4.55 -10.14
C ASN A 522 13.92 -5.22 -9.40
N VAL A 523 13.79 -4.95 -8.10
CA VAL A 523 12.69 -5.45 -7.26
C VAL A 523 12.12 -4.27 -6.48
N PHE A 524 10.88 -3.89 -6.78
CA PHE A 524 10.19 -2.78 -6.15
C PHE A 524 9.50 -3.25 -4.88
N ARG A 525 9.98 -2.80 -3.73
CA ARG A 525 9.52 -3.20 -2.40
C ARG A 525 8.72 -2.08 -1.74
N GLY A 526 7.59 -2.42 -1.13
CA GLY A 526 6.80 -1.43 -0.40
C GLY A 526 5.35 -1.81 -0.14
N HIS A 527 4.72 -2.64 -0.96
CA HIS A 527 3.40 -3.19 -0.66
C HIS A 527 3.46 -4.10 0.58
N ARG A 528 2.34 -4.17 1.29
CA ARG A 528 2.19 -4.96 2.53
C ARG A 528 1.50 -6.30 2.31
N LYS A 529 0.86 -6.48 1.16
CA LYS A 529 0.17 -7.70 0.72
C LYS A 529 0.52 -7.98 -0.74
N ALA A 530 -0.03 -9.05 -1.29
CA ALA A 530 0.21 -9.49 -2.65
C ALA A 530 -0.09 -8.40 -3.69
N VAL A 531 0.73 -8.34 -4.72
CA VAL A 531 0.53 -7.44 -5.86
C VAL A 531 -0.35 -8.13 -6.88
N SER A 532 -1.59 -7.67 -7.02
CA SER A 532 -2.60 -8.28 -7.89
C SER A 532 -2.47 -7.84 -9.36
N TYR A 533 -2.12 -6.59 -9.61
CA TYR A 533 -1.97 -6.04 -10.97
C TYR A 533 -0.74 -5.15 -11.09
N VAL A 534 -0.15 -5.16 -12.27
CA VAL A 534 0.93 -4.26 -12.67
C VAL A 534 0.67 -3.77 -14.10
N LYS A 535 0.88 -2.48 -14.34
CA LYS A 535 0.78 -1.85 -15.67
C LYS A 535 1.89 -0.82 -15.84
N TYR A 536 2.42 -0.67 -17.05
CA TYR A 536 3.24 0.48 -17.41
C TYR A 536 2.35 1.70 -17.65
N CYS A 537 2.69 2.83 -17.05
CA CYS A 537 2.13 4.13 -17.41
C CYS A 537 2.87 4.71 -18.61
N ASN A 538 4.20 4.60 -18.61
CA ASN A 538 5.10 4.95 -19.70
C ASN A 538 6.36 4.08 -19.63
N GLU A 539 7.40 4.38 -20.39
CA GLU A 539 8.67 3.63 -20.41
C GLU A 539 9.35 3.55 -19.04
N ASN A 540 9.23 4.64 -18.27
CA ASN A 540 9.96 4.84 -17.02
C ASN A 540 9.10 4.67 -15.77
N GLU A 541 7.78 4.55 -15.91
CA GLU A 541 6.86 4.50 -14.79
C GLU A 541 5.96 3.26 -14.85
N VAL A 542 5.87 2.58 -13.73
CA VAL A 542 5.02 1.40 -13.52
C VAL A 542 4.07 1.66 -12.36
N VAL A 543 2.79 1.34 -12.54
CA VAL A 543 1.80 1.34 -11.48
C VAL A 543 1.47 -0.09 -11.07
N SER A 544 1.38 -0.33 -9.78
CA SER A 544 0.96 -1.61 -9.19
C SER A 544 -0.24 -1.44 -8.28
N ALA A 545 -1.14 -2.42 -8.29
CA ALA A 545 -2.26 -2.54 -7.37
C ALA A 545 -2.04 -3.74 -6.45
N SER A 546 -2.41 -3.60 -5.17
CA SER A 546 -2.25 -4.64 -4.18
C SER A 546 -3.50 -4.78 -3.31
N THR A 547 -3.67 -5.96 -2.75
CA THR A 547 -4.71 -6.24 -1.74
C THR A 547 -4.44 -5.53 -0.39
N ASP A 548 -3.46 -4.64 -0.31
CA ASP A 548 -3.27 -3.70 0.81
C ASP A 548 -4.04 -2.39 0.65
N SER A 549 -4.97 -2.32 -0.33
CA SER A 549 -5.80 -1.15 -0.67
C SER A 549 -4.98 0.09 -1.08
N ASN A 550 -3.81 -0.13 -1.68
CA ASN A 550 -2.99 0.95 -2.22
C ASN A 550 -2.61 0.67 -3.68
N LEU A 551 -2.56 1.74 -4.47
CA LEU A 551 -1.81 1.75 -5.71
C LEU A 551 -0.46 2.42 -5.44
N ARG A 552 0.59 1.94 -6.13
CA ARG A 552 1.91 2.55 -6.07
C ARG A 552 2.45 2.81 -7.46
N LEU A 553 2.96 4.01 -7.63
CA LEU A 553 3.69 4.41 -8.82
C LEU A 553 5.18 4.28 -8.56
N TRP A 554 5.90 3.62 -9.45
CA TRP A 554 7.32 3.30 -9.33
C TRP A 554 8.10 3.88 -10.50
N ASP A 555 9.30 4.36 -10.22
CA ASP A 555 10.29 4.65 -11.23
C ASP A 555 11.04 3.35 -11.59
N VAL A 556 10.97 2.96 -12.84
CA VAL A 556 11.58 1.72 -13.37
C VAL A 556 13.10 1.72 -13.22
N ASN A 557 13.75 2.88 -13.41
CA ASN A 557 15.19 3.01 -13.42
C ASN A 557 15.78 2.94 -12.00
N THR A 558 15.17 3.67 -11.06
CA THR A 558 15.69 3.74 -9.68
C THR A 558 15.05 2.69 -8.75
N GLY A 559 13.91 2.11 -9.14
CA GLY A 559 13.14 1.19 -8.29
C GLY A 559 12.46 1.85 -7.10
N LYS A 560 12.46 3.18 -7.04
CA LYS A 560 11.86 3.93 -5.94
C LYS A 560 10.37 4.14 -6.16
N CYS A 561 9.60 4.11 -5.07
CA CYS A 561 8.20 4.50 -5.08
C CYS A 561 8.10 6.02 -5.23
N ILE A 562 7.55 6.49 -6.36
CA ILE A 562 7.29 7.89 -6.63
C ILE A 562 6.10 8.36 -5.80
N ARG A 563 5.01 7.56 -5.77
CA ARG A 563 3.76 7.93 -5.10
C ARG A 563 2.97 6.72 -4.64
N THR A 564 2.23 6.91 -3.56
CA THR A 564 1.24 5.94 -3.08
C THR A 564 -0.13 6.59 -3.16
N MET A 565 -1.07 5.93 -3.83
CA MET A 565 -2.45 6.38 -4.00
C MET A 565 -3.36 5.54 -3.10
N LYS A 566 -4.34 6.20 -2.46
CA LYS A 566 -5.24 5.60 -1.48
C LYS A 566 -6.67 6.02 -1.76
N GLY A 567 -7.65 5.34 -1.12
CA GLY A 567 -9.06 5.71 -1.19
C GLY A 567 -9.99 4.56 -1.59
N HIS A 568 -9.55 3.65 -2.48
CA HIS A 568 -10.30 2.43 -2.81
C HIS A 568 -10.09 1.35 -1.75
N GLN A 569 -11.00 0.40 -1.69
CA GLN A 569 -10.93 -0.78 -0.82
C GLN A 569 -10.56 -2.00 -1.66
N ASN A 570 -9.51 -2.69 -1.27
CA ASN A 570 -9.10 -3.95 -1.87
C ASN A 570 -8.36 -4.80 -0.83
N GLU A 571 -9.04 -5.77 -0.24
CA GLU A 571 -8.47 -6.63 0.79
C GLU A 571 -8.25 -8.06 0.33
N LYS A 572 -9.09 -8.55 -0.62
CA LYS A 572 -9.18 -9.98 -0.96
C LYS A 572 -9.31 -10.27 -2.45
N ASN A 573 -9.94 -9.37 -3.24
CA ASN A 573 -10.36 -9.67 -4.60
C ASN A 573 -9.42 -9.07 -5.65
N PHE A 574 -9.49 -9.59 -6.86
CA PHE A 574 -8.92 -8.94 -8.03
C PHE A 574 -9.94 -7.92 -8.53
N VAL A 575 -9.58 -6.64 -8.55
CA VAL A 575 -10.50 -5.53 -8.81
C VAL A 575 -10.23 -4.81 -10.15
N GLY A 576 -9.23 -5.26 -10.89
CA GLY A 576 -8.83 -4.65 -12.17
C GLY A 576 -8.00 -3.38 -12.00
N LEU A 577 -7.14 -3.13 -12.99
CA LEU A 577 -6.30 -1.94 -13.10
C LEU A 577 -6.11 -1.58 -14.57
N ALA A 578 -6.36 -0.32 -14.93
CA ALA A 578 -6.12 0.20 -16.28
C ALA A 578 -5.53 1.62 -16.20
N THR A 579 -4.83 2.06 -17.26
CA THR A 579 -4.23 3.39 -17.34
C THR A 579 -4.14 3.86 -18.77
N ASP A 580 -4.24 5.18 -18.98
CA ASP A 580 -3.93 5.88 -20.24
C ASP A 580 -2.49 6.43 -20.26
N GLY A 581 -1.72 6.24 -19.15
CA GLY A 581 -0.38 6.79 -18.95
C GLY A 581 -0.33 8.01 -18.02
N SER A 582 -1.41 8.77 -17.92
CA SER A 582 -1.56 9.93 -17.02
C SER A 582 -2.55 9.68 -15.89
N HIS A 583 -3.66 9.01 -16.21
CA HIS A 583 -4.69 8.61 -15.28
C HIS A 583 -4.66 7.12 -15.05
N ILE A 584 -5.09 6.71 -13.88
CA ILE A 584 -5.11 5.32 -13.43
C ILE A 584 -6.51 5.03 -12.93
N VAL A 585 -7.09 3.93 -13.37
CA VAL A 585 -8.41 3.49 -12.98
C VAL A 585 -8.31 2.13 -12.32
N CYS A 586 -8.93 1.98 -11.17
CA CYS A 586 -9.04 0.70 -10.49
C CYS A 586 -10.45 0.46 -9.96
N GLY A 587 -10.83 -0.81 -9.92
CA GLY A 587 -12.01 -1.25 -9.21
C GLY A 587 -11.82 -1.25 -7.69
N SER A 588 -12.90 -1.51 -6.98
CA SER A 588 -12.92 -1.57 -5.52
C SER A 588 -13.93 -2.61 -5.02
N GLU A 589 -13.71 -3.11 -3.81
CA GLU A 589 -14.59 -4.07 -3.15
C GLU A 589 -15.90 -3.45 -2.62
N ASN A 590 -16.04 -2.12 -2.67
CA ASN A 590 -17.29 -1.41 -2.37
C ASN A 590 -18.18 -1.17 -3.61
N ASN A 591 -18.01 -1.93 -4.67
CA ASN A 591 -18.72 -1.81 -5.96
C ASN A 591 -18.56 -0.44 -6.64
N GLN A 592 -17.43 0.23 -6.40
CA GLN A 592 -17.10 1.53 -6.99
C GLN A 592 -15.87 1.44 -7.89
N LEU A 593 -15.82 2.28 -8.92
CA LEU A 593 -14.67 2.48 -9.78
C LEU A 593 -14.01 3.80 -9.40
N TYR A 594 -12.70 3.80 -9.19
CA TYR A 594 -11.92 4.97 -8.80
C TYR A 594 -11.00 5.41 -9.92
N VAL A 595 -10.96 6.71 -10.17
CA VAL A 595 -10.02 7.35 -11.11
C VAL A 595 -9.03 8.18 -10.34
N TYR A 596 -7.75 7.95 -10.58
CA TYR A 596 -6.62 8.69 -10.01
C TYR A 596 -5.87 9.42 -11.12
N TYR A 597 -5.29 10.54 -10.78
CA TYR A 597 -4.25 11.17 -11.57
C TYR A 597 -2.87 10.84 -10.98
N LYS A 598 -1.89 10.46 -11.81
CA LYS A 598 -0.57 10.06 -11.32
C LYS A 598 0.17 11.12 -10.52
N GLY A 599 -0.20 12.39 -10.69
CA GLY A 599 0.34 13.54 -9.97
C GLY A 599 -0.23 13.72 -8.54
N LEU A 600 -1.29 13.00 -8.17
CA LEU A 600 -1.98 13.13 -6.88
C LEU A 600 -2.08 11.80 -6.15
N SER A 601 -2.24 11.84 -4.82
CA SER A 601 -2.38 10.64 -3.98
C SER A 601 -3.83 10.24 -3.75
N ASP A 602 -4.76 11.17 -3.86
CA ASP A 602 -6.18 10.97 -3.64
C ASP A 602 -6.92 10.77 -4.96
N PRO A 603 -8.03 10.03 -4.98
CA PRO A 603 -8.81 9.80 -6.19
C PRO A 603 -9.46 11.10 -6.67
N LEU A 604 -9.46 11.32 -8.00
CA LEU A 604 -10.13 12.47 -8.62
C LEU A 604 -11.64 12.34 -8.54
N MET A 605 -12.14 11.14 -8.82
CA MET A 605 -13.57 10.84 -8.87
C MET A 605 -13.83 9.35 -8.67
N CYS A 606 -15.05 9.01 -8.32
CA CYS A 606 -15.53 7.63 -8.24
C CYS A 606 -16.87 7.47 -8.96
N TYR A 607 -17.11 6.27 -9.51
CA TYR A 607 -18.36 5.86 -10.12
C TYR A 607 -18.96 4.70 -9.33
N ASP A 608 -20.21 4.85 -8.90
CA ASP A 608 -20.92 3.86 -8.10
C ASP A 608 -21.85 3.01 -8.97
N PHE A 609 -21.53 1.72 -9.08
CA PHE A 609 -22.34 0.75 -9.82
C PHE A 609 -23.71 0.53 -9.19
N GLY A 610 -23.79 0.47 -7.86
CA GLY A 610 -25.04 0.22 -7.15
C GLY A 610 -26.06 1.34 -7.34
N ARG A 611 -25.61 2.59 -7.29
CA ARG A 611 -26.46 3.76 -7.55
C ARG A 611 -26.92 3.79 -9.00
N ALA A 612 -26.04 3.46 -9.94
CA ALA A 612 -26.36 3.44 -11.36
C ALA A 612 -27.38 2.35 -11.74
N GLU A 613 -27.43 1.24 -11.01
CA GLU A 613 -28.42 0.18 -11.16
C GLU A 613 -29.75 0.53 -10.48
N ALA A 614 -29.72 1.13 -9.30
CA ALA A 614 -30.92 1.57 -8.58
C ALA A 614 -31.74 2.61 -9.37
N GLU A 615 -31.10 3.46 -10.16
CA GLU A 615 -31.76 4.41 -11.06
C GLU A 615 -32.57 3.71 -12.18
N ARG A 616 -32.21 2.47 -12.56
CA ARG A 616 -32.91 1.67 -13.60
C ARG A 616 -34.03 0.79 -13.03
N THR A 617 -33.89 0.32 -11.81
CA THR A 617 -34.84 -0.61 -11.19
C THR A 617 -35.22 -0.12 -9.79
N PRO A 618 -36.22 0.80 -9.70
CA PRO A 618 -36.63 1.40 -8.40
C PRO A 618 -37.15 0.42 -7.37
N PHE A 619 -37.42 -0.82 -7.74
CA PHE A 619 -37.97 -1.88 -6.88
C PHE A 619 -36.98 -3.00 -6.55
N ALA A 620 -35.71 -2.90 -6.97
CA ALA A 620 -34.69 -3.85 -6.52
C ALA A 620 -34.43 -3.62 -5.03
N SER A 621 -34.74 -4.62 -4.21
CA SER A 621 -34.44 -4.62 -2.77
C SER A 621 -32.97 -4.28 -2.55
N LEU A 622 -32.71 -3.29 -1.70
CA LEU A 622 -31.38 -2.88 -1.23
C LEU A 622 -30.80 -3.99 -0.31
N GLU A 623 -30.75 -5.22 -0.79
CA GLU A 623 -29.96 -6.24 -0.11
C GLU A 623 -28.50 -5.89 -0.39
N SER A 624 -27.75 -5.60 0.65
CA SER A 624 -26.33 -5.35 0.66
C SER A 624 -25.60 -6.60 0.14
N THR A 625 -25.57 -6.74 -1.17
CA THR A 625 -24.75 -7.76 -1.82
C THR A 625 -23.29 -7.32 -1.67
N SER A 626 -22.41 -8.25 -1.36
CA SER A 626 -20.97 -8.05 -1.31
C SER A 626 -20.38 -7.92 -2.72
N ASP A 627 -20.96 -7.03 -3.53
CA ASP A 627 -20.57 -6.81 -4.90
C ASP A 627 -19.30 -5.98 -4.99
N PHE A 628 -18.51 -6.23 -6.02
CA PHE A 628 -17.28 -5.52 -6.27
C PHE A 628 -17.03 -5.35 -7.76
N VAL A 629 -16.30 -4.31 -8.12
CA VAL A 629 -15.80 -4.12 -9.49
C VAL A 629 -14.65 -5.07 -9.71
N SER A 630 -14.77 -5.99 -10.66
CA SER A 630 -13.86 -7.13 -10.85
C SER A 630 -12.93 -6.99 -12.05
N ALA A 631 -13.28 -6.20 -13.06
CA ALA A 631 -12.47 -6.00 -14.25
C ALA A 631 -12.62 -4.57 -14.78
N VAL A 632 -11.52 -4.02 -15.24
CA VAL A 632 -11.45 -2.66 -15.81
C VAL A 632 -10.53 -2.67 -17.03
N CYS A 633 -10.96 -2.00 -18.08
CA CYS A 633 -10.17 -1.80 -19.29
C CYS A 633 -10.32 -0.36 -19.79
N TRP A 634 -9.24 0.23 -20.25
CA TRP A 634 -9.20 1.55 -20.87
C TRP A 634 -9.05 1.40 -22.39
N LYS A 635 -9.94 2.02 -23.17
CA LYS A 635 -9.84 2.04 -24.62
C LYS A 635 -8.70 2.98 -25.04
N LYS A 636 -7.70 2.44 -25.74
CA LYS A 636 -6.48 3.17 -26.13
C LYS A 636 -6.82 4.49 -26.86
N ASN A 637 -6.09 5.55 -26.55
CA ASN A 637 -6.19 6.88 -27.16
C ASN A 637 -7.59 7.52 -27.09
N THR A 638 -8.39 7.15 -26.09
CA THR A 638 -9.72 7.72 -25.86
C THR A 638 -9.95 7.96 -24.36
N ASN A 639 -11.02 8.64 -24.04
CA ASN A 639 -11.50 8.85 -22.68
C ASN A 639 -12.54 7.79 -22.23
N ILE A 640 -12.53 6.61 -22.86
CA ILE A 640 -13.52 5.55 -22.64
C ILE A 640 -12.95 4.43 -21.79
N ILE A 641 -13.72 4.05 -20.79
CA ILE A 641 -13.43 2.97 -19.84
C ILE A 641 -14.55 1.95 -19.93
N VAL A 642 -14.21 0.67 -19.94
CA VAL A 642 -15.16 -0.43 -19.74
C VAL A 642 -14.86 -1.08 -18.40
N ALA A 643 -15.85 -1.14 -17.53
CA ALA A 643 -15.72 -1.74 -16.22
C ALA A 643 -16.86 -2.72 -15.96
N ALA A 644 -16.57 -3.82 -15.29
CA ALA A 644 -17.52 -4.85 -14.94
C ALA A 644 -17.46 -5.21 -13.45
N ASN A 645 -18.60 -5.62 -12.91
CA ASN A 645 -18.71 -6.04 -11.52
C ASN A 645 -18.84 -7.58 -11.37
N SER A 646 -18.92 -8.01 -10.12
CA SER A 646 -19.06 -9.43 -9.74
C SER A 646 -20.40 -10.06 -10.16
N GLN A 647 -21.41 -9.26 -10.50
CA GLN A 647 -22.72 -9.72 -10.98
C GLN A 647 -22.76 -9.87 -12.51
N GLY A 648 -21.68 -9.51 -13.21
CA GLY A 648 -21.63 -9.53 -14.67
C GLY A 648 -22.22 -8.31 -15.35
N THR A 649 -22.60 -7.29 -14.60
CA THR A 649 -22.98 -6.00 -15.16
C THR A 649 -21.72 -5.29 -15.65
N THR A 650 -21.73 -4.87 -16.90
CA THR A 650 -20.61 -4.19 -17.54
C THR A 650 -21.08 -2.83 -18.05
N HIS A 651 -20.41 -1.77 -17.62
CA HIS A 651 -20.70 -0.40 -18.03
C HIS A 651 -19.61 0.13 -18.96
N ILE A 652 -20.01 0.78 -20.04
CA ILE A 652 -19.15 1.58 -20.89
C ILE A 652 -19.30 3.02 -20.43
N LEU A 653 -18.21 3.59 -19.96
CA LEU A 653 -18.15 4.91 -19.33
C LEU A 653 -17.23 5.82 -20.12
N GLU A 654 -17.67 7.04 -20.32
CA GLU A 654 -16.85 8.12 -20.88
C GLU A 654 -16.47 9.08 -19.75
N LEU A 655 -15.20 9.44 -19.71
CA LEU A 655 -14.71 10.51 -18.85
C LEU A 655 -14.90 11.85 -19.56
N VAL A 656 -15.61 12.76 -18.90
CA VAL A 656 -15.97 14.09 -19.43
C VAL A 656 -15.32 15.18 -18.59
#